data_e575c83b8083829620827681f2cfb4b4
#
_entry.id   e575c83b8083829620827681f2cfb4b4
#
_cell.length_a   1.000
_cell.length_b   1.000
_cell.length_c   1.000
_cell.angle_alpha   90.00
_cell.angle_beta   90.00
_cell.angle_gamma   90.00
#
_symmetry.space_group_name_H-M   'P 1'
#
loop_
_entity.id
_entity.type
_entity.pdbx_description
1 polymer ?
#
loop_
_entity_poly.entity_id
_entity_poly.type
_entity_poly.pdbx_seq_one_letter_code
_entity_poly.pdbx_strand_id
1 'polypeptide(L)'
;MPLPLPNLDDRRWEDLVEEGRALIPLYGPDWTDHNLHDPGITIMELLAWVTEMDIYWLNRVPDAHRRKFLAMAGVTPRPPQPAWTVLHLRLKAGATAQHLPAGVHFEAARSEAASPSTVPFRTLAPLAAIPGEVQTLQLKQGDRFTDLTARLLRGEALALWGDDPQPGAELYIGLSDPPPVETPVTLYAVLEGEHATWAARARLIEEAARRAGLCRPQFGCADEPGEEPPVDVPLPPHHSVALSWEYLSAGGRWHPLAVTDDTRAFTLSGSIVLTLPAAPGMSRAVIGAAPEPAYYLRCRLRRGSYDAAPVLRHLLLNGVAAEQAAAAGVTIWLIAPGANLPADPPQPGTDDTLNFSLDASGAIADLRREPNAPALRVLAFEPPDGGPGRLALAVETLGEGDGRPHQQIAGAWPQVAGESLRVFTREGDAWRVWEQRPDFDAAGRADAHFVLDARTGEITFGDGERGRTVPPGVPILAAYDSTLASGGALKPNRVFHLPDSPTNRALLAEVAAIAASLEIVTNPVPASGGAEAETVDQAAGRALAELQKPTRAVTAADYEALAFETPGVTLARVGVRPNLHPGFPCWDAPGVVTVIILPHLPAGRPEPSCETIRQVAAYLARRRIVGTRIEVVGPTYRTVAVQASVRACQGERPAALRERLIARLDAFFDPLIGGPEGGGWPFGRDVYRSEVLQLLDETPGVEHVISLELLGDDCEPGCGNVCIGPVELVD
;
A
#
# COMPACT_ATOMS: atom_id res chain seq x y z
N MET A 1 -21.64 8.29 6.21
CA MET A 1 -23.11 8.23 6.33
C MET A 1 -23.65 7.75 4.99
N PRO A 2 -24.39 6.64 4.89
CA PRO A 2 -24.97 6.25 3.61
C PRO A 2 -25.89 7.36 3.13
N LEU A 3 -25.87 7.64 1.83
CA LEU A 3 -26.80 8.60 1.24
C LEU A 3 -28.23 8.08 1.46
N PRO A 4 -29.14 8.86 2.06
CA PRO A 4 -30.51 8.45 2.18
C PRO A 4 -31.10 8.27 0.77
N LEU A 5 -31.67 7.12 0.51
CA LEU A 5 -32.40 6.90 -0.74
C LEU A 5 -33.58 7.87 -0.76
N PRO A 6 -33.78 8.62 -1.85
CA PRO A 6 -34.94 9.49 -1.95
C PRO A 6 -36.22 8.64 -1.98
N ASN A 7 -37.22 9.06 -1.25
CA ASN A 7 -38.57 8.53 -1.42
C ASN A 7 -39.13 9.18 -2.69
N LEU A 8 -39.31 8.40 -3.76
CA LEU A 8 -39.77 8.90 -5.04
C LEU A 8 -41.25 9.19 -5.08
N ASP A 9 -42.03 8.42 -4.33
CA ASP A 9 -43.46 8.60 -4.14
C ASP A 9 -43.83 8.14 -2.73
N ASP A 10 -44.55 8.95 -1.96
CA ASP A 10 -44.93 8.69 -0.58
C ASP A 10 -46.41 8.39 -0.42
N ARG A 11 -47.19 8.38 -1.56
CA ARG A 11 -48.61 8.07 -1.54
C ARG A 11 -48.86 6.62 -1.09
N ARG A 12 -49.86 6.48 -0.22
CA ARG A 12 -50.31 5.20 0.29
C ARG A 12 -51.67 4.86 -0.30
N TRP A 13 -52.13 3.65 -0.03
CA TRP A 13 -53.42 3.17 -0.49
C TRP A 13 -54.57 4.16 -0.21
N GLU A 14 -54.62 4.73 1.01
CA GLU A 14 -55.63 5.71 1.41
C GLU A 14 -55.61 6.95 0.53
N ASP A 15 -54.45 7.50 0.27
CA ASP A 15 -54.25 8.70 -0.56
C ASP A 15 -54.70 8.43 -2.01
N LEU A 16 -54.34 7.27 -2.55
CA LEU A 16 -54.70 6.85 -3.91
C LEU A 16 -56.21 6.62 -4.05
N VAL A 17 -56.89 6.06 -3.03
CA VAL A 17 -58.31 5.89 -3.01
C VAL A 17 -59.04 7.23 -2.93
N GLU A 18 -58.57 8.17 -2.09
CA GLU A 18 -59.13 9.50 -1.98
C GLU A 18 -58.95 10.30 -3.29
N GLU A 19 -57.78 10.23 -3.90
CA GLU A 19 -57.54 10.85 -5.20
C GLU A 19 -58.42 10.26 -6.28
N GLY A 20 -58.56 8.93 -6.34
CA GLY A 20 -59.46 8.23 -7.26
C GLY A 20 -60.89 8.68 -7.10
N ARG A 21 -61.42 8.73 -5.86
CA ARG A 21 -62.77 9.19 -5.56
C ARG A 21 -62.99 10.66 -5.97
N ALA A 22 -62.00 11.51 -5.76
CA ALA A 22 -62.10 12.91 -6.13
C ALA A 22 -62.14 13.12 -7.67
N LEU A 23 -61.63 12.18 -8.45
CA LEU A 23 -61.61 12.23 -9.91
C LEU A 23 -62.89 11.65 -10.56
N ILE A 24 -63.71 10.88 -9.82
CA ILE A 24 -64.97 10.29 -10.36
C ILE A 24 -65.90 11.36 -10.97
N PRO A 25 -66.23 12.49 -10.32
CA PRO A 25 -67.11 13.49 -10.90
C PRO A 25 -66.58 14.09 -12.23
N LEU A 26 -65.27 14.06 -12.41
CA LEU A 26 -64.62 14.64 -13.64
C LEU A 26 -64.63 13.63 -14.81
N TYR A 27 -64.36 12.35 -14.54
CA TYR A 27 -64.15 11.33 -15.58
C TYR A 27 -65.35 10.37 -15.74
N GLY A 28 -66.22 10.23 -14.73
CA GLY A 28 -67.40 9.39 -14.72
C GLY A 28 -68.62 10.09 -14.13
N PRO A 29 -69.11 11.21 -14.73
CA PRO A 29 -70.18 12.02 -14.16
C PRO A 29 -71.50 11.25 -13.98
N ASP A 30 -71.71 10.16 -14.73
CA ASP A 30 -72.87 9.30 -14.64
C ASP A 30 -72.77 8.27 -13.51
N TRP A 31 -71.59 8.10 -12.88
CA TRP A 31 -71.38 7.21 -11.73
C TRP A 31 -71.66 7.97 -10.44
N THR A 32 -72.88 7.74 -9.96
CA THR A 32 -73.45 8.49 -8.81
C THR A 32 -73.48 7.72 -7.47
N ASP A 33 -73.19 6.42 -7.51
CA ASP A 33 -73.10 5.59 -6.30
C ASP A 33 -71.58 5.36 -5.94
N HIS A 34 -71.19 5.98 -4.86
CA HIS A 34 -69.79 5.92 -4.38
C HIS A 34 -69.70 5.17 -3.03
N ASN A 35 -70.62 4.31 -2.74
CA ASN A 35 -70.65 3.53 -1.50
C ASN A 35 -69.68 2.39 -1.49
N LEU A 36 -69.32 1.94 -0.29
CA LEU A 36 -68.37 0.84 -0.10
C LEU A 36 -68.84 -0.50 -0.72
N HIS A 37 -70.12 -0.63 -1.07
CA HIS A 37 -70.68 -1.81 -1.72
C HIS A 37 -70.67 -1.73 -3.26
N ASP A 38 -70.29 -0.61 -3.81
CA ASP A 38 -70.21 -0.44 -5.27
C ASP A 38 -69.08 -1.25 -5.85
N PRO A 39 -69.31 -2.09 -6.89
CA PRO A 39 -68.25 -2.85 -7.52
C PRO A 39 -67.10 -1.98 -8.14
N GLY A 40 -67.45 -0.77 -8.62
CA GLY A 40 -66.49 0.19 -9.14
C GLY A 40 -65.56 0.70 -8.06
N ILE A 41 -66.06 1.03 -6.88
CA ILE A 41 -65.24 1.41 -5.73
C ILE A 41 -64.34 0.27 -5.30
N THR A 42 -64.82 -0.97 -5.25
CA THR A 42 -63.99 -2.14 -4.91
C THR A 42 -62.85 -2.33 -5.92
N ILE A 43 -63.11 -2.14 -7.22
CA ILE A 43 -62.08 -2.23 -8.26
C ILE A 43 -61.07 -1.10 -8.10
N MET A 44 -61.52 0.12 -7.82
CA MET A 44 -60.61 1.28 -7.58
C MET A 44 -59.73 1.05 -6.37
N GLU A 45 -60.28 0.54 -5.26
CA GLU A 45 -59.52 0.17 -4.06
C GLU A 45 -58.50 -0.93 -4.32
N LEU A 46 -58.86 -1.93 -5.15
CA LEU A 46 -57.90 -2.96 -5.60
C LEU A 46 -56.79 -2.37 -6.43
N LEU A 47 -57.09 -1.48 -7.38
CA LEU A 47 -56.08 -0.79 -8.21
C LEU A 47 -55.19 0.11 -7.35
N ALA A 48 -55.76 0.83 -6.38
CA ALA A 48 -54.99 1.62 -5.42
C ALA A 48 -54.01 0.75 -4.62
N TRP A 49 -54.42 -0.44 -4.18
CA TRP A 49 -53.56 -1.40 -3.49
C TRP A 49 -52.43 -1.91 -4.41
N VAL A 50 -52.73 -2.25 -5.65
CA VAL A 50 -51.69 -2.64 -6.65
C VAL A 50 -50.72 -1.49 -6.87
N THR A 51 -51.23 -0.27 -7.03
CA THR A 51 -50.39 0.92 -7.23
C THR A 51 -49.50 1.19 -6.02
N GLU A 52 -50.01 1.04 -4.78
CA GLU A 52 -49.16 1.15 -3.58
C GLU A 52 -48.04 0.10 -3.57
N MET A 53 -48.33 -1.14 -4.01
CA MET A 53 -47.30 -2.17 -4.18
C MET A 53 -46.25 -1.78 -5.22
N ASP A 54 -46.67 -1.19 -6.35
CA ASP A 54 -45.76 -0.69 -7.38
C ASP A 54 -44.89 0.48 -6.86
N ILE A 55 -45.48 1.43 -6.12
CA ILE A 55 -44.80 2.52 -5.43
C ILE A 55 -43.75 1.96 -4.42
N TYR A 56 -44.15 0.94 -3.64
CA TYR A 56 -43.23 0.28 -2.72
C TYR A 56 -42.02 -0.32 -3.45
N TRP A 57 -42.23 -0.97 -4.59
CA TRP A 57 -41.15 -1.50 -5.41
C TRP A 57 -40.33 -0.38 -6.08
N LEU A 58 -40.97 0.71 -6.53
CA LEU A 58 -40.31 1.87 -7.11
C LEU A 58 -39.35 2.54 -6.12
N ASN A 59 -39.75 2.63 -4.86
CA ASN A 59 -38.90 3.22 -3.79
C ASN A 59 -37.76 2.30 -3.34
N ARG A 60 -37.76 1.04 -3.75
CA ARG A 60 -36.68 0.09 -3.50
C ARG A 60 -35.76 0.00 -4.69
N VAL A 61 -34.61 0.70 -4.60
CA VAL A 61 -33.53 0.54 -5.58
C VAL A 61 -32.76 -0.74 -5.23
N PRO A 62 -32.83 -1.81 -6.07
CA PRO A 62 -32.05 -3.03 -5.84
C PRO A 62 -30.55 -2.76 -5.84
N ASP A 63 -29.78 -3.57 -5.10
CA ASP A 63 -28.33 -3.44 -5.05
C ASP A 63 -27.67 -3.59 -6.43
N ALA A 64 -28.28 -4.35 -7.35
CA ALA A 64 -27.80 -4.47 -8.72
C ALA A 64 -27.81 -3.12 -9.46
N HIS A 65 -28.91 -2.33 -9.32
CA HIS A 65 -28.97 -0.99 -9.91
C HIS A 65 -27.97 -0.03 -9.25
N ARG A 66 -27.84 -0.10 -7.93
CA ARG A 66 -26.88 0.73 -7.18
C ARG A 66 -25.43 0.44 -7.61
N ARG A 67 -25.09 -0.86 -7.76
CA ARG A 67 -23.78 -1.27 -8.31
C ARG A 67 -23.56 -0.70 -9.71
N LYS A 68 -24.59 -0.72 -10.56
CA LYS A 68 -24.50 -0.18 -11.92
C LYS A 68 -24.27 1.34 -11.92
N PHE A 69 -24.96 2.10 -11.09
CA PHE A 69 -24.74 3.54 -10.93
C PHE A 69 -23.34 3.85 -10.42
N LEU A 70 -22.83 3.08 -9.46
CA LEU A 70 -21.45 3.23 -8.97
C LEU A 70 -20.44 2.93 -10.08
N ALA A 71 -20.67 1.88 -10.88
CA ALA A 71 -19.82 1.53 -12.01
C ALA A 71 -19.80 2.63 -13.09
N MET A 72 -20.94 3.28 -13.35
CA MET A 72 -21.01 4.46 -14.24
C MET A 72 -20.19 5.64 -13.71
N ALA A 73 -20.06 5.77 -12.39
CA ALA A 73 -19.18 6.75 -11.75
C ALA A 73 -17.70 6.27 -11.66
N GLY A 74 -17.37 5.12 -12.25
CA GLY A 74 -16.03 4.53 -12.20
C GLY A 74 -15.66 3.90 -10.86
N VAL A 75 -16.66 3.62 -10.00
CA VAL A 75 -16.45 3.02 -8.66
C VAL A 75 -17.00 1.60 -8.64
N THR A 76 -16.13 0.65 -8.28
CA THR A 76 -16.52 -0.73 -8.00
C THR A 76 -16.29 -1.05 -6.52
N PRO A 77 -17.16 -1.85 -5.87
CA PRO A 77 -16.90 -2.33 -4.51
C PRO A 77 -15.57 -3.08 -4.46
N ARG A 78 -14.78 -2.82 -3.42
CA ARG A 78 -13.49 -3.50 -3.23
C ARG A 78 -13.70 -4.95 -2.81
N PRO A 79 -12.96 -5.90 -3.39
CA PRO A 79 -12.99 -7.29 -2.94
C PRO A 79 -12.36 -7.43 -1.55
N PRO A 80 -12.51 -8.61 -0.90
CA PRO A 80 -11.84 -8.89 0.36
C PRO A 80 -10.34 -8.71 0.24
N GLN A 81 -9.72 -8.12 1.26
CA GLN A 81 -8.28 -7.91 1.31
C GLN A 81 -7.66 -8.82 2.37
N PRO A 82 -6.54 -9.50 2.06
CA PRO A 82 -5.83 -10.29 3.04
C PRO A 82 -5.12 -9.40 4.07
N ALA A 83 -5.03 -9.89 5.31
CA ALA A 83 -4.12 -9.31 6.30
C ALA A 83 -2.67 -9.66 5.94
N TRP A 84 -1.75 -8.77 6.22
CA TRP A 84 -0.33 -8.99 5.98
C TRP A 84 0.51 -8.77 7.25
N THR A 85 1.67 -9.41 7.31
CA THR A 85 2.65 -9.27 8.38
C THR A 85 4.06 -9.57 7.86
N VAL A 86 5.04 -9.51 8.74
CA VAL A 86 6.40 -9.98 8.49
C VAL A 86 6.67 -11.20 9.36
N LEU A 87 7.06 -12.30 8.75
CA LEU A 87 7.54 -13.49 9.46
C LEU A 87 9.04 -13.39 9.68
N HIS A 88 9.48 -13.68 10.90
CA HIS A 88 10.87 -13.75 11.30
C HIS A 88 11.21 -15.22 11.60
N LEU A 89 12.08 -15.81 10.78
CA LEU A 89 12.49 -17.20 10.88
C LEU A 89 13.83 -17.31 11.60
N ARG A 90 13.89 -18.02 12.71
CA ARG A 90 15.14 -18.34 13.39
C ARG A 90 15.44 -19.82 13.22
N LEU A 91 16.65 -20.12 12.79
CA LEU A 91 17.13 -21.50 12.67
C LEU A 91 17.83 -21.91 13.96
N LYS A 92 17.81 -23.21 14.22
CA LYS A 92 18.59 -23.80 15.31
C LYS A 92 20.08 -23.60 15.09
N ALA A 93 20.83 -23.44 16.17
CA ALA A 93 22.28 -23.34 16.09
C ALA A 93 22.89 -24.53 15.35
N GLY A 94 23.78 -24.25 14.39
CA GLY A 94 24.43 -25.26 13.55
C GLY A 94 23.56 -25.86 12.43
N ALA A 95 22.35 -25.37 12.24
CA ALA A 95 21.54 -25.76 11.08
C ALA A 95 22.17 -25.23 9.78
N THR A 96 21.98 -25.95 8.68
CA THR A 96 22.34 -25.47 7.34
C THR A 96 21.31 -24.46 6.84
N ALA A 97 21.72 -23.59 5.91
CA ALA A 97 20.80 -22.66 5.26
C ALA A 97 19.63 -23.41 4.60
N GLN A 98 18.43 -22.87 4.74
CA GLN A 98 17.19 -23.42 4.18
C GLN A 98 16.65 -22.50 3.09
N HIS A 99 16.43 -23.04 1.91
CA HIS A 99 15.86 -22.30 0.79
C HIS A 99 14.35 -22.51 0.73
N LEU A 100 13.62 -21.43 0.94
CA LEU A 100 12.16 -21.38 0.90
C LEU A 100 11.74 -20.58 -0.33
N PRO A 101 11.00 -21.15 -1.29
CA PRO A 101 10.41 -20.38 -2.39
C PRO A 101 9.30 -19.44 -1.87
N ALA A 102 8.84 -18.53 -2.72
CA ALA A 102 7.62 -17.78 -2.44
C ALA A 102 6.41 -18.71 -2.36
N GLY A 103 5.42 -18.36 -1.57
CA GLY A 103 4.18 -19.15 -1.44
C GLY A 103 4.21 -20.24 -0.35
N VAL A 104 5.28 -20.39 0.42
CA VAL A 104 5.33 -21.33 1.54
C VAL A 104 4.35 -20.90 2.62
N HIS A 105 3.53 -21.86 3.08
CA HIS A 105 2.51 -21.62 4.09
C HIS A 105 3.04 -21.88 5.49
N PHE A 106 2.78 -20.93 6.38
CA PHE A 106 2.99 -21.03 7.82
C PHE A 106 1.65 -20.81 8.52
N GLU A 107 1.41 -21.47 9.64
CA GLU A 107 0.15 -21.37 10.38
C GLU A 107 0.40 -20.91 11.82
N ALA A 108 -0.46 -20.03 12.31
CA ALA A 108 -0.50 -19.63 13.71
C ALA A 108 -1.87 -19.94 14.34
N ALA A 109 -1.89 -20.25 15.63
CA ALA A 109 -3.14 -20.38 16.36
C ALA A 109 -3.79 -18.99 16.55
N ARG A 110 -5.09 -18.90 16.28
CA ARG A 110 -5.86 -17.66 16.44
C ARG A 110 -6.04 -17.25 17.90
N SER A 111 -6.20 -18.24 18.77
CA SER A 111 -6.42 -18.08 20.21
C SER A 111 -5.77 -19.20 20.98
N GLU A 112 -5.53 -18.98 22.26
CA GLU A 112 -5.08 -20.01 23.22
C GLU A 112 -6.23 -20.95 23.67
N ALA A 113 -7.41 -20.87 23.04
CA ALA A 113 -8.58 -21.69 23.36
C ALA A 113 -8.36 -23.17 23.02
N ALA A 114 -9.11 -24.04 23.68
CA ALA A 114 -8.98 -25.50 23.59
C ALA A 114 -9.27 -26.12 22.20
N SER A 115 -9.78 -25.37 21.26
CA SER A 115 -9.93 -25.75 19.84
C SER A 115 -9.42 -24.60 18.97
N PRO A 116 -8.12 -24.50 18.74
CA PRO A 116 -7.55 -23.40 17.97
C PRO A 116 -7.88 -23.56 16.48
N SER A 117 -8.63 -22.59 15.94
CA SER A 117 -8.62 -22.39 14.50
C SER A 117 -7.26 -21.83 14.11
N THR A 118 -6.58 -22.46 13.17
CA THR A 118 -5.32 -21.98 12.63
C THR A 118 -5.59 -20.88 11.57
N VAL A 119 -4.64 -19.94 11.47
CA VAL A 119 -4.66 -18.87 10.47
C VAL A 119 -3.45 -19.08 9.58
N PRO A 120 -3.64 -19.45 8.30
CA PRO A 120 -2.54 -19.62 7.37
C PRO A 120 -2.03 -18.29 6.85
N PHE A 121 -0.70 -18.18 6.72
CA PHE A 121 -0.02 -17.10 6.04
C PHE A 121 0.94 -17.67 5.02
N ARG A 122 1.01 -17.10 3.83
CA ARG A 122 2.00 -17.47 2.81
C ARG A 122 3.08 -16.42 2.65
N THR A 123 4.30 -16.84 2.40
CA THR A 123 5.42 -15.95 2.10
C THR A 123 5.25 -15.30 0.72
N LEU A 124 5.56 -14.01 0.60
CA LEU A 124 5.42 -13.24 -0.65
C LEU A 124 6.70 -13.25 -1.50
N ALA A 125 7.83 -13.61 -0.91
CA ALA A 125 9.12 -13.62 -1.59
C ALA A 125 9.90 -14.90 -1.22
N PRO A 126 10.84 -15.34 -2.06
CA PRO A 126 11.76 -16.40 -1.72
C PRO A 126 12.69 -15.94 -0.59
N LEU A 127 13.10 -16.88 0.26
CA LEU A 127 13.98 -16.63 1.39
C LEU A 127 15.02 -17.75 1.50
N ALA A 128 16.30 -17.37 1.58
CA ALA A 128 17.33 -18.24 2.09
C ALA A 128 17.51 -17.96 3.59
N ALA A 129 16.86 -18.77 4.44
CA ALA A 129 17.01 -18.63 5.88
C ALA A 129 18.37 -19.20 6.32
N ILE A 130 19.14 -18.43 7.05
CA ILE A 130 20.49 -18.75 7.52
C ILE A 130 20.54 -18.78 9.05
N PRO A 131 21.44 -19.52 9.67
CA PRO A 131 21.65 -19.45 11.13
C PRO A 131 22.16 -18.07 11.56
N GLY A 132 21.94 -17.74 12.83
CA GLY A 132 22.37 -16.50 13.44
C GLY A 132 21.23 -15.46 13.60
N GLU A 133 21.61 -14.37 14.22
CA GLU A 133 20.70 -13.24 14.51
C GLU A 133 21.47 -11.90 14.48
N VAL A 134 20.74 -10.79 14.41
CA VAL A 134 21.31 -9.46 14.60
C VAL A 134 21.64 -9.28 16.09
N GLN A 135 22.92 -9.35 16.41
CA GLN A 135 23.43 -9.28 17.78
C GLN A 135 23.65 -7.84 18.25
N THR A 136 24.03 -6.93 17.36
CA THR A 136 24.33 -5.54 17.69
C THR A 136 23.96 -4.61 16.53
N LEU A 137 23.47 -3.43 16.90
CA LEU A 137 23.21 -2.32 15.99
C LEU A 137 23.80 -1.05 16.57
N GLN A 138 24.69 -0.39 15.85
CA GLN A 138 25.34 0.86 16.31
C GLN A 138 25.34 1.89 15.21
N LEU A 139 25.07 3.14 15.58
CA LEU A 139 25.21 4.31 14.71
C LEU A 139 26.50 5.02 15.05
N LYS A 140 27.32 5.32 14.04
CA LYS A 140 28.50 6.17 14.14
C LYS A 140 28.27 7.48 13.41
N GLN A 141 28.42 8.59 14.13
CA GLN A 141 28.40 9.95 13.57
C GLN A 141 29.70 10.66 14.00
N GLY A 142 30.52 11.04 13.03
CA GLY A 142 31.88 11.49 13.30
C GLY A 142 32.68 10.42 14.04
N ASP A 143 33.20 10.73 15.23
CA ASP A 143 33.94 9.77 16.07
C ASP A 143 33.08 9.12 17.18
N ARG A 144 31.80 9.48 17.29
CA ARG A 144 30.93 8.98 18.33
C ARG A 144 30.14 7.77 17.86
N PHE A 145 30.18 6.69 18.67
CA PHE A 145 29.31 5.53 18.54
C PHE A 145 28.12 5.66 19.50
N THR A 146 26.93 5.37 18.99
CA THR A 146 25.69 5.24 19.76
C THR A 146 25.19 3.82 19.62
N ASP A 147 25.07 3.10 20.73
CA ASP A 147 24.52 1.74 20.74
C ASP A 147 22.99 1.80 20.68
N LEU A 148 22.41 1.18 19.68
CA LEU A 148 20.97 1.09 19.44
C LEU A 148 20.41 -0.32 19.73
N THR A 149 21.28 -1.27 20.09
CA THR A 149 20.97 -2.70 20.21
C THR A 149 19.81 -2.96 21.17
N ALA A 150 19.89 -2.44 22.39
CA ALA A 150 18.87 -2.68 23.42
C ALA A 150 17.48 -2.16 23.02
N ARG A 151 17.44 -1.02 22.31
CA ARG A 151 16.19 -0.43 21.79
C ARG A 151 15.63 -1.26 20.64
N LEU A 152 16.50 -1.70 19.72
CA LEU A 152 16.13 -2.58 18.61
C LEU A 152 15.48 -3.88 19.10
N LEU A 153 16.11 -4.54 20.06
CA LEU A 153 15.63 -5.81 20.61
C LEU A 153 14.27 -5.66 21.36
N ARG A 154 13.98 -4.49 21.89
CA ARG A 154 12.66 -4.18 22.49
C ARG A 154 11.62 -3.74 21.46
N GLY A 155 11.99 -3.57 20.18
CA GLY A 155 11.09 -3.07 19.14
C GLY A 155 10.67 -1.61 19.37
N GLU A 156 11.54 -0.81 20.01
CA GLU A 156 11.32 0.62 20.19
C GLU A 156 11.61 1.37 18.88
N ALA A 157 10.91 2.46 18.68
CA ALA A 157 11.17 3.37 17.56
C ALA A 157 12.58 3.97 17.64
N LEU A 158 13.38 3.80 16.59
CA LEU A 158 14.77 4.25 16.50
C LEU A 158 14.94 5.22 15.33
N ALA A 159 15.39 6.43 15.57
CA ALA A 159 15.94 7.28 14.51
C ALA A 159 17.23 6.62 13.98
N LEU A 160 17.13 5.93 12.83
CA LEU A 160 18.20 5.05 12.32
C LEU A 160 19.53 5.80 12.07
N TRP A 161 19.43 7.04 11.61
CA TRP A 161 20.57 7.92 11.34
C TRP A 161 20.69 9.08 12.37
N GLY A 162 19.98 8.99 13.51
CA GLY A 162 19.76 10.11 14.42
C GLY A 162 18.65 11.05 13.94
N ASP A 163 18.42 12.11 14.70
CA ASP A 163 17.33 13.06 14.39
C ASP A 163 17.63 13.88 13.13
N ASP A 164 18.90 14.13 12.83
CA ASP A 164 19.37 14.83 11.63
C ASP A 164 20.29 13.93 10.79
N PRO A 165 19.75 13.22 9.78
CA PRO A 165 20.52 12.31 8.93
C PRO A 165 21.53 13.04 8.04
N GLN A 166 22.81 13.03 8.39
CA GLN A 166 23.87 13.69 7.62
C GLN A 166 24.73 12.70 6.83
N PRO A 167 25.21 13.08 5.62
CA PRO A 167 26.21 12.31 4.90
C PRO A 167 27.47 12.04 5.76
N GLY A 168 27.98 10.82 5.68
CA GLY A 168 29.11 10.37 6.49
C GLY A 168 28.68 9.56 7.72
N ALA A 169 27.39 9.51 8.07
CA ALA A 169 26.89 8.60 9.09
C ALA A 169 27.07 7.14 8.66
N GLU A 170 27.42 6.26 9.60
CA GLU A 170 27.67 4.84 9.37
C GLU A 170 26.85 3.99 10.35
N LEU A 171 26.14 3.01 9.82
CA LEU A 171 25.39 2.02 10.60
C LEU A 171 26.15 0.71 10.60
N TYR A 172 26.45 0.18 11.79
CA TYR A 172 27.14 -1.09 11.99
C TYR A 172 26.14 -2.13 12.48
N ILE A 173 26.01 -3.21 11.71
CA ILE A 173 25.11 -4.35 11.99
C ILE A 173 26.00 -5.55 12.28
N GLY A 174 26.02 -6.02 13.51
CA GLY A 174 26.77 -7.19 13.92
C GLY A 174 25.89 -8.44 13.94
N LEU A 175 26.33 -9.49 13.28
CA LEU A 175 25.69 -10.81 13.24
C LEU A 175 26.42 -11.78 14.17
N SER A 176 25.66 -12.68 14.82
CA SER A 176 26.23 -13.71 15.72
C SER A 176 27.04 -14.75 14.97
N ASP A 177 26.59 -15.13 13.78
CA ASP A 177 27.19 -16.14 12.92
C ASP A 177 27.61 -15.57 11.56
N PRO A 178 28.65 -16.14 10.92
CA PRO A 178 29.07 -15.69 9.62
C PRO A 178 28.04 -16.09 8.56
N PRO A 179 27.50 -15.14 7.78
CA PRO A 179 26.66 -15.50 6.66
C PRO A 179 27.37 -16.44 5.68
N PRO A 180 26.67 -17.45 5.13
CA PRO A 180 27.25 -18.31 4.10
C PRO A 180 27.65 -17.51 2.87
N VAL A 181 28.77 -17.89 2.24
CA VAL A 181 29.20 -17.28 0.98
C VAL A 181 28.29 -17.71 -0.17
N GLU A 182 28.15 -16.85 -1.18
CA GLU A 182 27.36 -17.09 -2.39
C GLU A 182 25.87 -17.43 -2.12
N THR A 183 25.42 -17.21 -0.87
CA THR A 183 24.03 -17.42 -0.48
C THR A 183 23.39 -16.04 -0.23
N PRO A 184 22.19 -15.76 -0.76
CA PRO A 184 21.48 -14.53 -0.44
C PRO A 184 21.18 -14.42 1.05
N VAL A 185 21.52 -13.30 1.66
CA VAL A 185 21.22 -12.98 3.06
C VAL A 185 20.16 -11.91 3.07
N THR A 186 19.05 -12.16 3.71
CA THR A 186 17.94 -11.22 3.77
C THR A 186 17.85 -10.56 5.15
N LEU A 187 17.99 -9.26 5.18
CA LEU A 187 17.62 -8.41 6.29
C LEU A 187 16.28 -7.75 5.94
N TYR A 188 15.31 -7.82 6.82
CA TYR A 188 14.02 -7.13 6.63
C TYR A 188 13.93 -5.96 7.61
N ALA A 189 13.81 -4.75 7.07
CA ALA A 189 13.64 -3.54 7.86
C ALA A 189 12.15 -3.19 7.97
N VAL A 190 11.67 -3.04 9.20
CA VAL A 190 10.32 -2.55 9.49
C VAL A 190 10.45 -1.12 9.98
N LEU A 191 9.92 -0.19 9.20
CA LEU A 191 9.95 1.24 9.48
C LEU A 191 8.61 1.70 10.04
N GLU A 192 8.66 2.73 10.88
CA GLU A 192 7.49 3.38 11.44
C GLU A 192 7.02 4.55 10.57
N GLY A 193 5.71 4.82 10.58
CA GLY A 193 5.08 5.92 9.87
C GLY A 193 4.19 5.47 8.71
N GLU A 194 3.19 6.28 8.41
CA GLU A 194 2.22 6.01 7.34
C GLU A 194 2.87 5.90 5.96
N HIS A 195 3.98 6.62 5.75
CA HIS A 195 4.71 6.66 4.49
C HIS A 195 5.59 5.43 4.26
N ALA A 196 5.94 4.71 5.32
CA ALA A 196 6.78 3.52 5.26
C ALA A 196 5.97 2.22 5.10
N THR A 197 4.66 2.31 4.99
CA THR A 197 3.75 1.18 4.96
C THR A 197 3.71 0.48 3.60
N TRP A 198 3.16 -0.75 3.59
CA TRP A 198 2.86 -1.48 2.35
C TRP A 198 1.91 -0.71 1.42
N ALA A 199 0.94 0.01 1.97
CA ALA A 199 0.03 0.86 1.20
C ALA A 199 0.77 2.02 0.50
N ALA A 200 1.78 2.61 1.14
CA ALA A 200 2.62 3.62 0.51
C ALA A 200 3.45 3.03 -0.65
N ARG A 201 4.00 1.82 -0.49
CA ARG A 201 4.70 1.09 -1.55
C ARG A 201 3.77 0.81 -2.74
N ALA A 202 2.55 0.32 -2.49
CA ALA A 202 1.56 0.05 -3.53
C ALA A 202 1.22 1.32 -4.34
N ARG A 203 1.02 2.46 -3.68
CA ARG A 203 0.79 3.75 -4.37
C ARG A 203 1.98 4.19 -5.23
N LEU A 204 3.21 3.96 -4.77
CA LEU A 204 4.41 4.24 -5.58
C LEU A 204 4.47 3.38 -6.84
N ILE A 205 4.17 2.09 -6.72
CA ILE A 205 4.13 1.15 -7.85
C ILE A 205 3.07 1.58 -8.87
N GLU A 206 1.86 1.87 -8.39
CA GLU A 206 0.76 2.33 -9.23
C GLU A 206 1.08 3.64 -9.97
N GLU A 207 1.68 4.61 -9.29
CA GLU A 207 2.09 5.87 -9.91
C GLU A 207 3.22 5.66 -10.94
N ALA A 208 4.16 4.76 -10.68
CA ALA A 208 5.20 4.41 -11.65
C ALA A 208 4.62 3.75 -12.90
N ALA A 209 3.67 2.82 -12.75
CA ALA A 209 2.97 2.16 -13.86
C ALA A 209 2.18 3.17 -14.70
N ARG A 210 1.47 4.11 -14.08
CA ARG A 210 0.79 5.21 -14.78
C ARG A 210 1.77 6.07 -15.59
N ARG A 211 2.95 6.36 -15.06
CA ARG A 211 3.99 7.12 -15.77
C ARG A 211 4.48 6.37 -17.00
N ALA A 212 4.75 5.08 -16.88
CA ALA A 212 5.21 4.25 -17.98
C ALA A 212 4.16 4.17 -19.11
N GLY A 213 2.87 4.03 -18.76
CA GLY A 213 1.76 4.00 -19.74
C GLY A 213 1.57 5.31 -20.51
N LEU A 214 1.89 6.47 -19.90
CA LEU A 214 1.79 7.77 -20.55
C LEU A 214 2.94 8.10 -21.51
N CYS A 215 4.06 7.40 -21.42
CA CYS A 215 5.21 7.59 -22.32
C CYS A 215 5.11 6.79 -23.63
N ARG A 216 4.03 6.03 -23.86
CA ARG A 216 3.79 5.40 -25.14
C ARG A 216 3.27 6.43 -26.14
N PRO A 217 3.95 6.67 -27.28
CA PRO A 217 3.40 7.53 -28.32
C PRO A 217 2.15 6.86 -28.89
N GLN A 218 0.98 7.43 -28.66
CA GLN A 218 -0.29 7.02 -29.26
C GLN A 218 -0.39 7.45 -30.74
N PHE A 219 0.64 7.26 -31.51
CA PHE A 219 0.62 7.49 -32.96
C PHE A 219 0.78 6.14 -33.68
N GLY A 220 -0.34 5.48 -33.87
CA GLY A 220 -0.45 4.28 -34.71
C GLY A 220 -1.89 3.79 -34.64
N CYS A 221 -2.58 3.88 -35.73
CA CYS A 221 -3.83 3.16 -35.99
C CYS A 221 -3.47 1.68 -36.16
N ALA A 222 -3.24 0.96 -35.12
CA ALA A 222 -3.09 -0.48 -35.14
C ALA A 222 -3.83 -1.07 -33.95
N ASP A 223 -4.88 -1.81 -34.26
CA ASP A 223 -5.59 -2.72 -33.36
C ASP A 223 -4.69 -3.93 -33.02
N GLU A 224 -3.56 -3.69 -32.39
CA GLU A 224 -2.84 -4.75 -31.72
C GLU A 224 -3.18 -4.69 -30.23
N PRO A 225 -3.59 -5.81 -29.61
CA PRO A 225 -3.78 -5.87 -28.15
C PRO A 225 -2.46 -5.46 -27.51
N GLY A 226 -2.50 -4.33 -26.80
CA GLY A 226 -1.30 -3.76 -26.19
C GLY A 226 -0.67 -4.78 -25.25
N GLU A 227 0.61 -5.10 -25.47
CA GLU A 227 1.42 -5.78 -24.49
C GLU A 227 1.26 -5.06 -23.14
N GLU A 228 0.92 -5.81 -22.10
CA GLU A 228 0.97 -5.30 -20.74
C GLU A 228 2.34 -4.68 -20.48
N PRO A 229 2.41 -3.52 -19.80
CA PRO A 229 3.70 -2.94 -19.49
C PRO A 229 4.52 -3.96 -18.69
N PRO A 230 5.82 -4.11 -19.00
CA PRO A 230 6.67 -5.06 -18.31
C PRO A 230 6.54 -4.81 -16.79
N VAL A 231 6.31 -5.89 -16.04
CA VAL A 231 6.09 -5.90 -14.59
C VAL A 231 7.27 -5.28 -13.82
N ASP A 232 8.40 -5.08 -14.48
CA ASP A 232 9.67 -4.63 -13.92
C ASP A 232 10.05 -3.20 -14.35
N VAL A 233 9.09 -2.26 -14.29
CA VAL A 233 9.44 -0.85 -14.45
C VAL A 233 10.16 -0.37 -13.19
N PRO A 234 11.47 -0.01 -13.26
CA PRO A 234 12.17 0.47 -12.10
C PRO A 234 11.48 1.72 -11.56
N LEU A 235 11.07 1.66 -10.28
CA LEU A 235 10.45 2.82 -9.64
C LEU A 235 11.41 4.00 -9.66
N PRO A 236 10.99 5.20 -10.09
CA PRO A 236 11.85 6.36 -10.07
C PRO A 236 12.29 6.66 -8.62
N PRO A 237 13.52 7.12 -8.42
CA PRO A 237 13.97 7.51 -7.08
C PRO A 237 13.09 8.69 -6.59
N HIS A 238 12.56 8.57 -5.38
CA HIS A 238 11.77 9.61 -4.70
C HIS A 238 12.58 10.31 -3.60
N HIS A 239 13.87 9.99 -3.48
CA HIS A 239 14.82 10.54 -2.53
C HIS A 239 16.18 10.75 -3.20
N SER A 240 17.01 11.62 -2.62
CA SER A 240 18.37 11.89 -3.09
C SER A 240 19.44 11.00 -2.42
N VAL A 241 19.05 10.25 -1.40
CA VAL A 241 19.95 9.46 -0.56
C VAL A 241 20.62 8.34 -1.35
N ALA A 242 21.92 8.22 -1.19
CA ALA A 242 22.72 7.11 -1.70
C ALA A 242 23.42 6.41 -0.55
N LEU A 243 23.12 5.12 -0.39
CA LEU A 243 23.74 4.23 0.59
C LEU A 243 24.84 3.39 -0.06
N SER A 244 25.82 2.97 0.72
CA SER A 244 26.78 1.94 0.32
C SER A 244 26.90 0.89 1.41
N TRP A 245 26.97 -0.37 0.98
CA TRP A 245 27.09 -1.51 1.88
C TRP A 245 28.47 -2.15 1.79
N GLU A 246 29.00 -2.54 2.91
CA GLU A 246 30.34 -3.12 3.04
C GLU A 246 30.33 -4.20 4.13
N TYR A 247 31.24 -5.16 4.05
CA TYR A 247 31.46 -6.16 5.10
C TYR A 247 32.92 -6.17 5.58
N LEU A 248 33.13 -6.58 6.81
CA LEU A 248 34.45 -6.67 7.42
C LEU A 248 35.09 -8.03 7.11
N SER A 249 36.19 -8.03 6.35
CA SER A 249 36.91 -9.27 6.00
C SER A 249 37.89 -9.70 7.07
N ALA A 250 38.38 -10.95 6.95
CA ALA A 250 39.39 -11.55 7.82
C ALA A 250 40.72 -10.76 7.89
N GLY A 251 41.00 -9.91 6.91
CA GLY A 251 42.14 -9.01 6.92
C GLY A 251 41.89 -7.66 7.63
N GLY A 252 40.75 -7.48 8.31
CA GLY A 252 40.38 -6.24 8.98
C GLY A 252 40.05 -5.10 8.02
N ARG A 253 39.77 -5.40 6.76
CA ARG A 253 39.44 -4.41 5.72
C ARG A 253 37.96 -4.48 5.38
N TRP A 254 37.40 -3.32 5.05
CA TRP A 254 36.03 -3.20 4.55
C TRP A 254 35.98 -3.43 3.05
N HIS A 255 35.10 -4.33 2.61
CA HIS A 255 34.90 -4.64 1.20
C HIS A 255 33.47 -4.27 0.79
N PRO A 256 33.26 -3.69 -0.41
CA PRO A 256 31.92 -3.34 -0.87
C PRO A 256 31.06 -4.59 -1.11
N LEU A 257 29.76 -4.46 -0.85
CA LEU A 257 28.74 -5.44 -1.15
C LEU A 257 27.75 -4.90 -2.18
N ALA A 258 27.42 -5.73 -3.16
CA ALA A 258 26.25 -5.51 -3.99
C ALA A 258 24.99 -5.90 -3.19
N VAL A 259 24.00 -5.02 -3.20
CA VAL A 259 22.78 -5.17 -2.40
C VAL A 259 21.58 -4.81 -3.27
N THR A 260 20.55 -5.65 -3.20
CA THR A 260 19.22 -5.30 -3.68
C THR A 260 18.44 -4.74 -2.50
N ASP A 261 18.09 -3.46 -2.58
CA ASP A 261 17.49 -2.70 -1.48
C ASP A 261 16.04 -2.31 -1.82
N ASP A 262 15.10 -3.12 -1.39
CA ASP A 262 13.68 -2.84 -1.51
C ASP A 262 13.19 -1.78 -0.52
N THR A 263 14.00 -1.43 0.48
CA THR A 263 13.62 -0.37 1.43
C THR A 263 13.77 1.02 0.83
N ARG A 264 14.40 1.11 -0.36
CA ARG A 264 14.69 2.39 -1.02
C ARG A 264 15.39 3.36 -0.08
N ALA A 265 16.56 2.92 0.39
CA ALA A 265 17.38 3.62 1.38
C ALA A 265 16.66 3.87 2.72
N PHE A 266 15.95 2.88 3.25
CA PHE A 266 15.16 2.96 4.49
C PHE A 266 14.03 3.99 4.45
N THR A 267 13.47 4.28 3.29
CA THR A 267 12.25 5.11 3.19
C THR A 267 10.97 4.29 3.23
N LEU A 268 11.05 2.98 2.95
CA LEU A 268 9.94 2.04 2.98
C LEU A 268 10.32 0.78 3.76
N SER A 269 9.35 0.15 4.43
CA SER A 269 9.56 -1.19 4.98
C SER A 269 9.79 -2.20 3.85
N GLY A 270 10.78 -3.09 3.99
CA GLY A 270 11.11 -4.02 2.93
C GLY A 270 12.36 -4.84 3.20
N SER A 271 12.72 -5.67 2.23
CA SER A 271 13.90 -6.52 2.26
C SER A 271 15.15 -5.81 1.77
N ILE A 272 16.27 -6.19 2.35
CA ILE A 272 17.62 -5.84 1.93
C ILE A 272 18.33 -7.17 1.70
N VAL A 273 18.55 -7.51 0.44
CA VAL A 273 19.20 -8.78 0.07
C VAL A 273 20.64 -8.50 -0.33
N LEU A 274 21.56 -9.17 0.33
CA LEU A 274 22.99 -9.06 0.09
C LEU A 274 23.61 -10.46 -0.11
N THR A 275 24.64 -10.55 -0.93
CA THR A 275 25.36 -11.81 -1.18
C THR A 275 26.84 -11.60 -0.94
N LEU A 276 27.42 -12.40 -0.04
CA LEU A 276 28.83 -12.37 0.26
C LEU A 276 29.60 -13.11 -0.86
N PRO A 277 30.72 -12.55 -1.35
CA PRO A 277 31.58 -13.27 -2.30
C PRO A 277 32.30 -14.43 -1.61
N ALA A 278 32.75 -15.42 -2.41
CA ALA A 278 33.48 -16.58 -1.92
C ALA A 278 34.76 -16.20 -1.14
N ALA A 279 35.42 -15.10 -1.51
CA ALA A 279 36.61 -14.58 -0.83
C ALA A 279 36.69 -13.05 -0.96
N PRO A 280 37.29 -12.35 0.06
CA PRO A 280 37.74 -12.87 1.36
C PRO A 280 36.55 -13.12 2.32
N GLY A 281 36.69 -14.14 3.18
CA GLY A 281 35.69 -14.41 4.20
C GLY A 281 35.57 -13.32 5.27
N MET A 282 34.47 -13.29 6.02
CA MET A 282 34.26 -12.37 7.15
C MET A 282 35.10 -12.76 8.38
N SER A 283 35.36 -11.80 9.24
CA SER A 283 35.99 -12.01 10.55
C SER A 283 35.17 -11.40 11.67
N ARG A 284 35.25 -12.00 12.85
CA ARG A 284 34.72 -11.42 14.07
C ARG A 284 35.58 -10.26 14.54
N ALA A 285 34.94 -9.19 14.99
CA ALA A 285 35.63 -8.04 15.57
C ALA A 285 34.76 -7.41 16.66
N VAL A 286 35.39 -6.65 17.55
CA VAL A 286 34.71 -5.75 18.49
C VAL A 286 34.79 -4.36 17.90
N ILE A 287 33.65 -3.73 17.63
CA ILE A 287 33.55 -2.39 17.05
C ILE A 287 32.70 -1.48 17.95
N GLY A 288 33.19 -0.26 18.18
CA GLY A 288 32.48 0.75 18.93
C GLY A 288 32.20 0.35 20.38
N ALA A 289 30.96 0.40 20.80
CA ALA A 289 30.50 0.10 22.15
C ALA A 289 30.03 -1.36 22.36
N ALA A 290 30.19 -2.23 21.35
CA ALA A 290 29.78 -3.62 21.43
C ALA A 290 30.63 -4.39 22.47
N PRO A 291 30.00 -5.12 23.41
CA PRO A 291 30.73 -5.86 24.43
C PRO A 291 31.37 -7.16 23.91
N GLU A 292 30.81 -7.72 22.84
CA GLU A 292 31.20 -9.01 22.29
C GLU A 292 31.57 -8.90 20.82
N PRO A 293 32.47 -9.79 20.32
CA PRO A 293 32.84 -9.78 18.93
C PRO A 293 31.70 -10.32 18.04
N ALA A 294 31.44 -9.65 16.91
CA ALA A 294 30.42 -10.02 15.95
C ALA A 294 30.98 -9.96 14.51
N TYR A 295 30.22 -10.49 13.54
CA TYR A 295 30.50 -10.35 12.11
C TYR A 295 29.79 -9.11 11.58
N TYR A 296 30.53 -8.12 11.09
CA TYR A 296 29.97 -6.81 10.80
C TYR A 296 29.66 -6.58 9.33
N LEU A 297 28.45 -6.11 9.09
CA LEU A 297 28.02 -5.38 7.92
C LEU A 297 28.01 -3.88 8.26
N ARG A 298 28.35 -3.04 7.31
CA ARG A 298 28.32 -1.59 7.47
C ARG A 298 27.54 -0.95 6.34
N CYS A 299 26.53 -0.16 6.69
CA CYS A 299 25.80 0.70 5.77
C CYS A 299 26.23 2.16 5.98
N ARG A 300 26.59 2.86 4.91
CA ARG A 300 27.05 4.26 4.99
C ARG A 300 26.15 5.17 4.19
N LEU A 301 25.74 6.28 4.81
CA LEU A 301 25.08 7.38 4.13
C LEU A 301 26.12 8.20 3.36
N ARG A 302 26.22 7.99 2.04
CA ARG A 302 27.26 8.61 1.20
C ARG A 302 26.93 10.03 0.82
N ARG A 303 25.70 10.29 0.43
CA ARG A 303 25.24 11.59 -0.05
C ARG A 303 23.73 11.68 0.00
N GLY A 304 23.22 12.90 -0.18
CA GLY A 304 21.80 13.20 -0.26
C GLY A 304 21.16 13.44 1.10
N SER A 305 19.91 13.79 1.08
CA SER A 305 19.09 14.07 2.25
C SER A 305 17.77 13.30 2.18
N TYR A 306 17.22 12.97 3.34
CA TYR A 306 15.87 12.45 3.48
C TYR A 306 14.87 13.62 3.52
N ASP A 307 13.64 13.35 3.18
CA ASP A 307 12.49 14.24 3.41
C ASP A 307 11.84 14.02 4.78
N ALA A 308 12.07 12.84 5.39
CA ALA A 308 11.79 12.55 6.78
C ALA A 308 12.86 11.59 7.33
N ALA A 309 13.26 11.76 8.59
CA ALA A 309 14.21 10.85 9.22
C ALA A 309 13.63 9.42 9.29
N PRO A 310 14.35 8.40 8.79
CA PRO A 310 13.87 7.02 8.87
C PRO A 310 13.80 6.55 10.33
N VAL A 311 12.65 6.05 10.74
CA VAL A 311 12.44 5.48 12.06
C VAL A 311 12.28 3.97 11.94
N LEU A 312 13.26 3.23 12.45
CA LEU A 312 13.30 1.77 12.44
C LEU A 312 12.63 1.21 13.69
N ARG A 313 11.79 0.19 13.54
CA ARG A 313 11.26 -0.63 14.64
C ARG A 313 11.95 -1.98 14.76
N HIS A 314 12.12 -2.66 13.63
CA HIS A 314 12.75 -3.97 13.59
C HIS A 314 13.73 -4.06 12.42
N LEU A 315 14.84 -4.76 12.66
CA LEU A 315 15.77 -5.21 11.63
C LEU A 315 15.93 -6.72 11.82
N LEU A 316 15.32 -7.50 10.95
CA LEU A 316 15.15 -8.94 11.12
C LEU A 316 16.03 -9.69 10.13
N LEU A 317 16.98 -10.46 10.61
CA LEU A 317 17.67 -11.47 9.80
C LEU A 317 16.65 -12.58 9.47
N ASN A 318 16.57 -13.02 8.22
CA ASN A 318 15.56 -13.96 7.72
C ASN A 318 14.12 -13.46 7.90
N GLY A 319 13.91 -12.15 7.78
CA GLY A 319 12.56 -11.58 7.72
C GLY A 319 11.97 -11.73 6.32
N VAL A 320 10.70 -12.09 6.21
CA VAL A 320 9.97 -12.18 4.95
C VAL A 320 8.54 -11.66 5.11
N ALA A 321 8.08 -10.87 4.13
CA ALA A 321 6.69 -10.45 4.10
C ALA A 321 5.78 -11.65 3.84
N ALA A 322 4.65 -11.69 4.53
CA ALA A 322 3.65 -12.74 4.38
C ALA A 322 2.24 -12.15 4.43
N GLU A 323 1.33 -12.76 3.70
CA GLU A 323 -0.08 -12.39 3.69
C GLU A 323 -0.97 -13.55 4.12
N GLN A 324 -2.10 -13.22 4.70
CA GLN A 324 -3.10 -14.19 5.10
C GLN A 324 -3.93 -14.58 3.86
N ALA A 325 -3.33 -15.32 2.96
CA ALA A 325 -3.98 -15.91 1.81
C ALA A 325 -3.49 -17.35 1.65
N ALA A 326 -4.37 -18.20 1.19
CA ALA A 326 -4.07 -19.58 0.86
C ALA A 326 -4.60 -19.86 -0.54
N ALA A 327 -3.77 -20.48 -1.39
CA ALA A 327 -4.24 -20.97 -2.68
C ALA A 327 -5.37 -21.98 -2.45
N ALA A 328 -6.50 -21.78 -3.09
CA ALA A 328 -7.63 -22.68 -3.00
C ALA A 328 -7.37 -23.90 -3.88
N GLY A 329 -7.41 -25.06 -3.24
CA GLY A 329 -7.21 -26.33 -3.89
C GLY A 329 -5.76 -26.62 -4.34
N VAL A 330 -5.46 -27.87 -4.53
CA VAL A 330 -4.25 -28.36 -5.19
C VAL A 330 -4.67 -29.53 -6.05
N THR A 331 -4.43 -29.44 -7.34
CA THR A 331 -4.65 -30.59 -8.25
C THR A 331 -3.32 -31.03 -8.83
N ILE A 332 -3.11 -32.34 -8.83
CA ILE A 332 -1.89 -32.98 -9.32
C ILE A 332 -2.23 -33.81 -10.54
N TRP A 333 -1.55 -33.56 -11.63
CA TRP A 333 -1.61 -34.38 -12.83
C TRP A 333 -0.30 -35.14 -12.99
N LEU A 334 -0.41 -36.42 -13.35
CA LEU A 334 0.74 -37.20 -13.78
C LEU A 334 1.12 -36.76 -15.21
N ILE A 335 2.41 -36.75 -15.48
CA ILE A 335 2.94 -36.49 -16.83
C ILE A 335 3.26 -37.84 -17.47
N ALA A 336 2.67 -38.11 -18.63
CA ALA A 336 2.87 -39.39 -19.35
C ALA A 336 4.34 -39.56 -19.78
N PRO A 337 4.89 -40.78 -19.74
CA PRO A 337 6.19 -41.03 -20.35
C PRO A 337 6.18 -40.66 -21.86
N GLY A 338 7.11 -39.82 -22.29
CA GLY A 338 7.19 -39.34 -23.66
C GLY A 338 6.26 -38.15 -23.98
N ALA A 339 5.65 -37.53 -22.95
CA ALA A 339 4.88 -36.30 -23.11
C ALA A 339 5.71 -35.20 -23.81
N ASN A 340 5.05 -34.41 -24.65
CA ASN A 340 5.67 -33.25 -25.28
C ASN A 340 5.70 -32.11 -24.23
N LEU A 341 6.90 -31.71 -23.82
CA LEU A 341 7.12 -30.69 -22.78
C LEU A 341 7.78 -29.46 -23.40
N PRO A 342 7.53 -28.25 -22.84
CA PRO A 342 8.18 -27.04 -23.31
C PRO A 342 9.70 -27.07 -23.05
N ALA A 343 10.47 -26.44 -23.93
CA ALA A 343 11.93 -26.33 -23.81
C ALA A 343 12.35 -25.56 -22.54
N ASP A 344 11.51 -24.62 -22.10
CA ASP A 344 11.65 -23.88 -20.85
C ASP A 344 10.55 -24.37 -19.88
N PRO A 345 10.89 -25.23 -18.92
CA PRO A 345 9.90 -25.86 -18.05
C PRO A 345 9.28 -24.85 -17.06
N PRO A 346 8.02 -25.08 -16.64
CA PRO A 346 7.39 -24.29 -15.60
C PRO A 346 8.21 -24.27 -14.31
N GLN A 347 8.33 -23.09 -13.68
CA GLN A 347 9.11 -22.92 -12.46
C GLN A 347 8.20 -23.02 -11.22
N PRO A 348 8.50 -23.87 -10.23
CA PRO A 348 7.76 -23.91 -8.98
C PRO A 348 7.74 -22.56 -8.25
N GLY A 349 6.58 -22.20 -7.69
CA GLY A 349 6.38 -20.93 -6.98
C GLY A 349 6.04 -19.73 -7.85
N THR A 350 5.94 -19.90 -9.17
CA THR A 350 5.59 -18.82 -10.11
C THR A 350 4.22 -19.05 -10.74
N ASP A 351 3.59 -17.98 -11.21
CA ASP A 351 2.41 -18.07 -12.09
C ASP A 351 2.89 -18.24 -13.54
N ASP A 352 2.29 -19.18 -14.27
CA ASP A 352 2.68 -19.49 -15.64
C ASP A 352 1.43 -19.75 -16.50
N THR A 353 1.47 -19.31 -17.76
CA THR A 353 0.37 -19.51 -18.73
C THR A 353 0.49 -20.87 -19.37
N LEU A 354 -0.20 -21.86 -18.81
CA LEU A 354 -0.07 -23.26 -19.18
C LEU A 354 -1.31 -23.76 -19.92
N ASN A 355 -1.07 -24.38 -21.08
CA ASN A 355 -2.05 -25.18 -21.78
C ASN A 355 -1.55 -26.62 -21.83
N PHE A 356 -2.42 -27.59 -21.53
CA PHE A 356 -2.06 -29.02 -21.54
C PHE A 356 -3.22 -29.89 -21.99
N SER A 357 -2.91 -30.98 -22.67
CA SER A 357 -3.86 -32.03 -23.04
C SER A 357 -3.58 -33.31 -22.25
N LEU A 358 -4.63 -34.07 -21.97
CA LEU A 358 -4.54 -35.33 -21.25
C LEU A 358 -4.71 -36.50 -22.23
N ASP A 359 -4.03 -37.58 -21.94
CA ASP A 359 -4.24 -38.87 -22.63
C ASP A 359 -5.49 -39.60 -22.09
N ALA A 360 -5.77 -40.80 -22.61
CA ALA A 360 -6.90 -41.62 -22.20
C ALA A 360 -6.80 -42.11 -20.72
N SER A 361 -5.64 -42.04 -20.10
CA SER A 361 -5.44 -42.37 -18.68
C SER A 361 -5.61 -41.17 -17.76
N GLY A 362 -5.78 -39.98 -18.29
CA GLY A 362 -5.84 -38.73 -17.54
C GLY A 362 -4.47 -38.13 -17.20
N ALA A 363 -3.38 -38.64 -17.80
CA ALA A 363 -2.05 -38.08 -17.66
C ALA A 363 -1.79 -37.02 -18.75
N ILE A 364 -0.94 -36.02 -18.45
CA ILE A 364 -0.54 -34.99 -19.39
C ILE A 364 0.27 -35.60 -20.53
N ALA A 365 -0.25 -35.48 -21.76
CA ALA A 365 0.42 -35.91 -22.98
C ALA A 365 1.16 -34.78 -23.69
N ASP A 366 0.66 -33.54 -23.59
CA ASP A 366 1.25 -32.34 -24.14
C ASP A 366 1.11 -31.19 -23.16
N LEU A 367 2.18 -30.44 -22.94
CA LEU A 367 2.22 -29.26 -22.07
C LEU A 367 2.92 -28.13 -22.82
N ARG A 368 2.27 -27.00 -22.91
CA ARG A 368 2.80 -25.81 -23.62
C ARG A 368 2.62 -24.55 -22.79
N ARG A 369 3.49 -23.59 -23.02
CA ARG A 369 3.29 -22.20 -22.60
C ARG A 369 2.59 -21.44 -23.71
N GLU A 370 1.44 -20.89 -23.42
CA GLU A 370 0.67 -20.09 -24.39
C GLU A 370 0.20 -18.79 -23.71
N PRO A 371 0.46 -17.62 -24.32
CA PRO A 371 0.09 -16.32 -23.71
C PRO A 371 -1.40 -16.16 -23.40
N ASN A 372 -2.26 -16.87 -24.16
CA ASN A 372 -3.71 -16.82 -24.01
C ASN A 372 -4.28 -17.96 -23.15
N ALA A 373 -3.41 -18.79 -22.56
CA ALA A 373 -3.82 -19.82 -21.63
C ALA A 373 -4.04 -19.25 -20.22
N PRO A 374 -4.74 -20.00 -19.32
CA PRO A 374 -4.88 -19.58 -17.93
C PRO A 374 -3.51 -19.37 -17.26
N ALA A 375 -3.34 -18.24 -16.58
CA ALA A 375 -2.21 -18.04 -15.69
C ALA A 375 -2.46 -18.86 -14.42
N LEU A 376 -1.66 -19.92 -14.22
CA LEU A 376 -1.81 -20.91 -13.17
C LEU A 376 -0.56 -20.92 -12.28
N ARG A 377 -0.75 -20.95 -10.96
CA ARG A 377 0.36 -21.07 -10.03
C ARG A 377 0.89 -22.49 -10.02
N VAL A 378 2.15 -22.64 -10.42
CA VAL A 378 2.87 -23.90 -10.41
C VAL A 378 3.39 -24.18 -8.99
N LEU A 379 2.95 -25.26 -8.37
CA LEU A 379 3.43 -25.67 -7.05
C LEU A 379 4.60 -26.65 -7.17
N ALA A 380 4.56 -27.56 -8.13
CA ALA A 380 5.65 -28.47 -8.44
C ALA A 380 5.63 -28.87 -9.91
N PHE A 381 6.80 -29.07 -10.49
CA PHE A 381 6.98 -29.66 -11.82
C PHE A 381 8.14 -30.65 -11.75
N GLU A 382 7.85 -31.90 -12.01
CA GLU A 382 8.82 -32.98 -12.08
C GLU A 382 8.67 -33.66 -13.43
N PRO A 383 9.62 -33.48 -14.35
CA PRO A 383 9.59 -34.16 -15.63
C PRO A 383 9.78 -35.68 -15.46
N PRO A 384 9.31 -36.52 -16.41
CA PRO A 384 9.45 -37.97 -16.32
C PRO A 384 10.86 -38.42 -16.71
N ASP A 385 11.74 -38.62 -15.75
CA ASP A 385 13.06 -39.24 -15.94
C ASP A 385 12.96 -40.77 -15.79
N GLY A 386 12.21 -41.42 -16.70
CA GLY A 386 12.01 -42.86 -16.71
C GLY A 386 10.87 -43.40 -15.83
N GLY A 387 10.16 -42.53 -15.13
CA GLY A 387 8.93 -42.81 -14.37
C GLY A 387 7.83 -41.79 -14.70
N PRO A 388 6.65 -41.87 -14.07
CA PRO A 388 5.64 -40.84 -14.24
C PRO A 388 6.12 -39.53 -13.59
N GLY A 389 6.26 -38.45 -14.39
CA GLY A 389 6.45 -37.12 -13.89
C GLY A 389 5.16 -36.57 -13.27
N ARG A 390 5.24 -35.41 -12.61
CA ARG A 390 4.06 -34.73 -12.06
C ARG A 390 4.08 -33.21 -12.28
N LEU A 391 2.88 -32.65 -12.48
CA LEU A 391 2.61 -31.23 -12.43
C LEU A 391 1.59 -30.98 -11.33
N ALA A 392 1.94 -30.19 -10.32
CA ALA A 392 1.03 -29.75 -9.28
C ALA A 392 0.68 -28.26 -9.50
N LEU A 393 -0.60 -27.97 -9.59
CA LEU A 393 -1.11 -26.61 -9.76
C LEU A 393 -2.04 -26.23 -8.60
N ALA A 394 -2.05 -24.95 -8.24
CA ALA A 394 -3.02 -24.39 -7.31
C ALA A 394 -4.36 -24.15 -8.03
N VAL A 395 -5.16 -25.20 -8.14
CA VAL A 395 -6.44 -25.25 -8.86
C VAL A 395 -7.45 -26.07 -8.09
N GLU A 396 -8.69 -25.60 -8.01
CA GLU A 396 -9.83 -26.31 -7.44
C GLU A 396 -10.83 -26.69 -8.55
N THR A 397 -11.41 -27.89 -8.46
CA THR A 397 -12.55 -28.28 -9.27
C THR A 397 -13.82 -27.83 -8.57
N LEU A 398 -14.52 -26.85 -9.13
CA LEU A 398 -15.75 -26.31 -8.54
C LEU A 398 -16.95 -27.23 -8.77
N GLY A 399 -16.96 -28.00 -9.85
CA GLY A 399 -18.04 -28.87 -10.27
C GLY A 399 -18.12 -29.03 -11.77
N GLU A 400 -19.30 -29.31 -12.30
CA GLU A 400 -19.55 -29.50 -13.73
C GLU A 400 -20.62 -28.52 -14.22
N GLY A 401 -20.55 -28.19 -15.50
CA GLY A 401 -21.60 -27.46 -16.19
C GLY A 401 -22.92 -28.24 -16.20
N ASP A 402 -24.04 -27.58 -16.00
CA ASP A 402 -25.38 -28.16 -16.08
C ASP A 402 -26.14 -27.77 -17.35
N GLY A 403 -25.57 -26.87 -18.15
CA GLY A 403 -26.14 -26.35 -19.39
C GLY A 403 -27.30 -25.38 -19.18
N ARG A 404 -27.66 -25.02 -17.95
CA ARG A 404 -28.77 -24.12 -17.62
C ARG A 404 -28.37 -22.67 -17.65
N PRO A 405 -29.32 -21.78 -17.98
CA PRO A 405 -29.12 -20.34 -17.80
C PRO A 405 -28.82 -19.97 -16.34
N HIS A 406 -27.93 -19.00 -16.15
CA HIS A 406 -27.56 -18.46 -14.83
C HIS A 406 -27.11 -19.54 -13.84
N GLN A 407 -26.37 -20.55 -14.32
CA GLN A 407 -25.77 -21.54 -13.41
C GLN A 407 -24.92 -20.82 -12.37
N GLN A 408 -25.19 -21.13 -11.10
CA GLN A 408 -24.45 -20.63 -9.95
C GLN A 408 -23.60 -21.73 -9.35
N ILE A 409 -22.34 -21.38 -8.99
CA ILE A 409 -21.40 -22.29 -8.36
C ILE A 409 -20.52 -21.51 -7.40
N ALA A 410 -20.11 -22.14 -6.32
CA ALA A 410 -19.21 -21.53 -5.35
C ALA A 410 -18.02 -22.49 -5.08
N GLY A 411 -16.86 -21.91 -4.78
CA GLY A 411 -15.70 -22.67 -4.30
C GLY A 411 -15.86 -23.13 -2.86
N ALA A 412 -14.93 -23.96 -2.40
CA ALA A 412 -14.89 -24.40 -0.99
C ALA A 412 -14.65 -23.23 -0.01
N TRP A 413 -14.04 -22.13 -0.49
CA TRP A 413 -13.70 -20.96 0.30
C TRP A 413 -14.48 -19.73 -0.21
N PRO A 414 -15.37 -19.15 0.60
CA PRO A 414 -16.28 -18.10 0.14
C PRO A 414 -15.61 -16.75 -0.11
N GLN A 415 -14.47 -16.47 0.52
CA GLN A 415 -13.79 -15.17 0.38
C GLN A 415 -12.61 -15.29 -0.57
N VAL A 416 -12.78 -14.76 -1.78
CA VAL A 416 -11.75 -14.67 -2.81
C VAL A 416 -10.91 -13.43 -2.57
N ALA A 417 -9.60 -13.60 -2.39
CA ALA A 417 -8.68 -12.48 -2.14
C ALA A 417 -8.46 -11.63 -3.41
N GLY A 418 -8.77 -10.35 -3.32
CA GLY A 418 -8.50 -9.40 -4.40
C GLY A 418 -9.10 -9.81 -5.74
N GLU A 419 -8.33 -9.64 -6.82
CA GLU A 419 -8.69 -10.03 -8.19
C GLU A 419 -8.01 -11.34 -8.62
N SER A 420 -7.79 -12.26 -7.67
CA SER A 420 -7.03 -13.49 -7.91
C SER A 420 -7.81 -14.55 -8.70
N LEU A 421 -9.15 -14.45 -8.79
CA LEU A 421 -9.98 -15.49 -9.39
C LEU A 421 -9.76 -15.63 -10.90
N ARG A 422 -9.46 -16.85 -11.30
CA ARG A 422 -9.40 -17.28 -12.70
C ARG A 422 -10.30 -18.50 -12.84
N VAL A 423 -11.26 -18.45 -13.75
CA VAL A 423 -12.19 -19.56 -14.03
C VAL A 423 -11.94 -20.09 -15.43
N PHE A 424 -11.91 -21.39 -15.55
CA PHE A 424 -11.72 -22.04 -16.85
C PHE A 424 -12.48 -23.36 -16.91
N THR A 425 -12.87 -23.75 -18.11
CA THR A 425 -13.56 -25.00 -18.41
C THR A 425 -12.78 -25.82 -19.41
N ARG A 426 -12.90 -27.13 -19.34
CA ARG A 426 -12.29 -28.04 -20.30
C ARG A 426 -13.33 -28.55 -21.28
N GLU A 427 -13.31 -28.05 -22.51
CA GLU A 427 -14.23 -28.41 -23.58
C GLU A 427 -13.50 -29.31 -24.61
N GLY A 428 -13.66 -30.63 -24.48
CA GLY A 428 -12.86 -31.60 -25.26
C GLY A 428 -11.38 -31.53 -24.85
N ASP A 429 -10.50 -31.27 -25.83
CA ASP A 429 -9.05 -31.12 -25.60
C ASP A 429 -8.59 -29.69 -25.43
N ALA A 430 -9.51 -28.72 -25.40
CA ALA A 430 -9.18 -27.30 -25.26
C ALA A 430 -9.65 -26.74 -23.94
N TRP A 431 -8.80 -25.90 -23.35
CA TRP A 431 -9.16 -25.08 -22.21
C TRP A 431 -9.80 -23.78 -22.68
N ARG A 432 -10.91 -23.41 -22.05
CA ARG A 432 -11.57 -22.12 -22.25
C ARG A 432 -11.45 -21.29 -21.00
N VAL A 433 -10.83 -20.12 -21.12
CA VAL A 433 -10.75 -19.12 -20.07
C VAL A 433 -12.04 -18.31 -20.05
N TRP A 434 -12.60 -18.11 -18.88
CA TRP A 434 -13.75 -17.27 -18.63
C TRP A 434 -13.27 -15.93 -18.09
N GLU A 435 -13.85 -14.84 -18.56
CA GLU A 435 -13.49 -13.50 -18.15
C GLU A 435 -14.47 -12.98 -17.07
N GLN A 436 -13.93 -12.45 -15.96
CA GLN A 436 -14.75 -11.82 -14.94
C GLN A 436 -15.29 -10.48 -15.45
N ARG A 437 -16.60 -10.29 -15.35
CA ARG A 437 -17.26 -9.03 -15.67
C ARG A 437 -18.11 -8.56 -14.50
N PRO A 438 -18.37 -7.24 -14.37
CA PRO A 438 -19.25 -6.72 -13.34
C PRO A 438 -20.72 -7.11 -13.55
N ASP A 439 -21.12 -7.31 -14.82
CA ASP A 439 -22.44 -7.72 -15.23
C ASP A 439 -22.39 -8.35 -16.66
N PHE A 440 -23.54 -8.82 -17.15
CA PHE A 440 -23.68 -9.41 -18.48
C PHE A 440 -24.24 -8.44 -19.55
N ASP A 441 -24.41 -7.15 -19.25
CA ASP A 441 -25.13 -6.22 -20.13
C ASP A 441 -24.49 -6.07 -21.51
N ALA A 442 -23.15 -6.10 -21.58
CA ALA A 442 -22.39 -6.00 -22.84
C ALA A 442 -21.99 -7.37 -23.42
N ALA A 443 -22.39 -8.48 -22.78
CA ALA A 443 -21.98 -9.81 -23.20
C ALA A 443 -22.82 -10.32 -24.37
N GLY A 444 -22.16 -10.85 -25.40
CA GLY A 444 -22.77 -11.59 -26.48
C GLY A 444 -22.98 -13.08 -26.14
N ARG A 445 -23.75 -13.80 -26.96
CA ARG A 445 -24.09 -15.22 -26.73
C ARG A 445 -22.89 -16.17 -26.62
N ALA A 446 -21.80 -15.84 -27.26
CA ALA A 446 -20.59 -16.69 -27.33
C ALA A 446 -19.54 -16.33 -26.31
N ASP A 447 -19.71 -15.19 -25.60
CA ASP A 447 -18.71 -14.66 -24.69
C ASP A 447 -18.65 -15.47 -23.40
N ALA A 448 -17.48 -16.00 -23.11
CA ALA A 448 -17.21 -16.76 -21.90
C ALA A 448 -16.98 -15.80 -20.73
N HIS A 449 -18.06 -15.24 -20.21
CA HIS A 449 -18.05 -14.30 -19.10
C HIS A 449 -18.70 -14.90 -17.84
N PHE A 450 -18.22 -14.47 -16.67
CA PHE A 450 -18.85 -14.77 -15.40
C PHE A 450 -18.89 -13.52 -14.52
N VAL A 451 -19.80 -13.54 -13.55
CA VAL A 451 -19.93 -12.51 -12.50
C VAL A 451 -19.63 -13.15 -11.16
N LEU A 452 -18.80 -12.49 -10.35
CA LEU A 452 -18.45 -12.90 -8.99
C LEU A 452 -19.18 -12.01 -7.97
N ASP A 453 -19.93 -12.62 -7.05
CA ASP A 453 -20.27 -11.95 -5.80
C ASP A 453 -19.12 -12.12 -4.81
N ALA A 454 -18.29 -11.07 -4.67
CA ALA A 454 -17.09 -11.10 -3.84
C ALA A 454 -17.39 -11.34 -2.34
N ARG A 455 -18.63 -11.15 -1.89
CA ARG A 455 -19.04 -11.35 -0.51
C ARG A 455 -19.35 -12.80 -0.20
N THR A 456 -20.00 -13.50 -1.16
CA THR A 456 -20.40 -14.90 -1.00
C THR A 456 -19.45 -15.89 -1.67
N GLY A 457 -18.57 -15.40 -2.58
CA GLY A 457 -17.74 -16.24 -3.42
C GLY A 457 -18.51 -16.96 -4.52
N GLU A 458 -19.77 -16.58 -4.75
CA GLU A 458 -20.63 -17.21 -5.75
C GLU A 458 -20.30 -16.68 -7.16
N ILE A 459 -20.10 -17.61 -8.07
CA ILE A 459 -19.83 -17.38 -9.48
C ILE A 459 -21.09 -17.67 -10.25
N THR A 460 -21.57 -16.69 -11.03
CA THR A 460 -22.74 -16.83 -11.89
C THR A 460 -22.30 -16.77 -13.36
N PHE A 461 -22.74 -17.72 -14.17
CA PHE A 461 -22.50 -17.76 -15.61
C PHE A 461 -23.65 -17.15 -16.41
N GLY A 462 -23.43 -16.91 -17.71
CA GLY A 462 -24.42 -16.34 -18.63
C GLY A 462 -25.65 -17.22 -18.84
N ASP A 463 -26.65 -16.63 -19.51
CA ASP A 463 -27.94 -17.29 -19.80
C ASP A 463 -28.04 -17.91 -21.21
N GLY A 464 -26.99 -17.74 -22.04
CA GLY A 464 -26.96 -18.16 -23.43
C GLY A 464 -27.49 -17.10 -24.42
N GLU A 465 -28.02 -15.98 -23.91
CA GLU A 465 -28.34 -14.78 -24.68
C GLU A 465 -27.37 -13.64 -24.36
N ARG A 466 -27.10 -13.48 -23.04
CA ARG A 466 -26.10 -12.54 -22.49
C ARG A 466 -25.05 -13.33 -21.73
N GLY A 467 -23.96 -13.63 -22.41
CA GLY A 467 -22.94 -14.54 -21.91
C GLY A 467 -23.30 -16.02 -22.19
N ARG A 468 -22.27 -16.79 -22.41
CA ARG A 468 -22.36 -18.21 -22.72
C ARG A 468 -22.78 -19.02 -21.48
N THR A 469 -23.59 -20.08 -21.65
CA THR A 469 -23.80 -21.11 -20.62
C THR A 469 -22.62 -22.09 -20.62
N VAL A 470 -22.32 -22.69 -19.46
CA VAL A 470 -21.35 -23.78 -19.39
C VAL A 470 -22.01 -25.07 -19.94
N PRO A 471 -21.40 -25.74 -20.92
CA PRO A 471 -21.97 -26.96 -21.47
C PRO A 471 -22.13 -28.08 -20.41
N PRO A 472 -23.18 -28.93 -20.51
CA PRO A 472 -23.42 -29.97 -19.52
C PRO A 472 -22.28 -30.98 -19.47
N GLY A 473 -21.91 -31.40 -18.24
CA GLY A 473 -20.85 -32.39 -17.97
C GLY A 473 -19.42 -31.88 -18.21
N VAL A 474 -19.25 -30.57 -18.47
CA VAL A 474 -17.93 -29.98 -18.62
C VAL A 474 -17.38 -29.59 -17.24
N PRO A 475 -16.16 -30.04 -16.84
CA PRO A 475 -15.55 -29.64 -15.58
C PRO A 475 -15.26 -28.13 -15.54
N ILE A 476 -15.64 -27.50 -14.42
CA ILE A 476 -15.37 -26.09 -14.11
C ILE A 476 -14.25 -26.07 -13.08
N LEU A 477 -13.15 -25.41 -13.43
CA LEU A 477 -11.99 -25.25 -12.56
C LEU A 477 -11.77 -23.78 -12.23
N ALA A 478 -11.24 -23.55 -11.04
CA ALA A 478 -10.86 -22.21 -10.61
C ALA A 478 -9.48 -22.21 -9.94
N ALA A 479 -8.72 -21.18 -10.27
CA ALA A 479 -7.51 -20.81 -9.53
C ALA A 479 -7.79 -19.49 -8.82
N TYR A 480 -7.66 -19.47 -7.51
CA TYR A 480 -7.85 -18.27 -6.69
C TYR A 480 -7.16 -18.40 -5.34
N ASP A 481 -6.94 -17.28 -4.71
CA ASP A 481 -6.49 -17.21 -3.33
C ASP A 481 -7.68 -16.93 -2.41
N SER A 482 -7.81 -17.69 -1.34
CA SER A 482 -8.80 -17.44 -0.30
C SER A 482 -8.20 -16.59 0.81
N THR A 483 -9.04 -15.78 1.47
CA THR A 483 -8.63 -15.00 2.64
C THR A 483 -9.64 -15.11 3.77
N LEU A 484 -9.20 -14.86 5.00
CA LEU A 484 -10.06 -14.66 6.16
C LEU A 484 -10.39 -13.18 6.39
N ALA A 485 -9.98 -12.31 5.47
CA ALA A 485 -10.19 -10.87 5.53
C ALA A 485 -9.79 -10.29 6.91
N SER A 486 -10.71 -9.58 7.59
CA SER A 486 -10.48 -9.06 8.94
C SER A 486 -10.17 -10.17 9.96
N GLY A 487 -10.65 -11.38 9.72
CA GLY A 487 -10.38 -12.57 10.52
C GLY A 487 -8.92 -13.03 10.49
N GLY A 488 -8.11 -12.56 9.53
CA GLY A 488 -6.68 -12.80 9.44
C GLY A 488 -5.81 -11.96 10.38
N ALA A 489 -6.41 -11.01 11.13
CA ALA A 489 -5.68 -10.17 12.06
C ALA A 489 -5.09 -10.98 13.23
N LEU A 490 -3.80 -10.78 13.51
CA LEU A 490 -3.08 -11.42 14.62
C LEU A 490 -2.29 -10.39 15.43
N LYS A 491 -2.20 -10.61 16.73
CA LYS A 491 -1.30 -9.82 17.60
C LYS A 491 0.16 -10.11 17.24
N PRO A 492 1.09 -9.19 17.54
CA PRO A 492 2.51 -9.43 17.33
C PRO A 492 3.01 -10.58 18.21
N ASN A 493 4.16 -11.13 17.83
CA ASN A 493 4.87 -12.21 18.53
C ASN A 493 4.07 -13.53 18.68
N ARG A 494 3.18 -13.81 17.73
CA ARG A 494 2.58 -15.15 17.62
C ARG A 494 3.58 -16.13 17.05
N VAL A 495 3.52 -17.36 17.55
CA VAL A 495 4.35 -18.46 17.05
C VAL A 495 3.65 -19.13 15.87
N PHE A 496 4.41 -19.28 14.80
CA PHE A 496 3.99 -19.96 13.59
C PHE A 496 4.71 -21.31 13.49
N HIS A 497 4.05 -22.27 12.86
CA HIS A 497 4.64 -23.55 12.50
C HIS A 497 4.52 -23.78 10.99
N LEU A 498 5.42 -24.59 10.45
CA LEU A 498 5.40 -25.04 9.06
C LEU A 498 4.54 -26.29 8.97
N PRO A 499 3.28 -26.25 8.48
CA PRO A 499 2.43 -27.41 8.41
C PRO A 499 2.85 -28.34 7.27
N ASP A 500 2.64 -29.62 7.47
CA ASP A 500 2.80 -30.64 6.42
C ASP A 500 1.54 -30.65 5.51
N SER A 501 1.30 -29.52 4.84
CA SER A 501 0.17 -29.32 3.95
C SER A 501 0.46 -29.79 2.51
N PRO A 502 -0.56 -30.07 1.69
CA PRO A 502 -0.36 -30.38 0.27
C PRO A 502 0.45 -29.31 -0.48
N THR A 503 0.20 -28.03 -0.20
CA THR A 503 0.93 -26.91 -0.79
C THR A 503 2.41 -26.93 -0.41
N ASN A 504 2.72 -27.12 0.88
CA ASN A 504 4.11 -27.17 1.33
C ASN A 504 4.85 -28.42 0.80
N ARG A 505 4.19 -29.56 0.73
CA ARG A 505 4.76 -30.77 0.09
C ARG A 505 5.04 -30.56 -1.41
N ALA A 506 4.26 -29.73 -2.07
CA ALA A 506 4.48 -29.39 -3.48
C ALA A 506 5.65 -28.42 -3.66
N LEU A 507 5.80 -27.44 -2.77
CA LEU A 507 6.83 -26.40 -2.84
C LEU A 507 8.19 -26.81 -2.25
N LEU A 508 8.20 -27.71 -1.28
CA LEU A 508 9.38 -28.07 -0.49
C LEU A 508 9.66 -29.58 -0.61
N ALA A 509 10.90 -29.92 -0.93
CA ALA A 509 11.28 -31.35 -1.08
C ALA A 509 11.15 -32.13 0.25
N GLU A 510 11.49 -31.52 1.39
CA GLU A 510 11.51 -32.15 2.70
C GLU A 510 10.92 -31.25 3.79
N VAL A 511 9.59 -31.10 3.83
CA VAL A 511 8.88 -30.24 4.80
C VAL A 511 9.28 -30.54 6.25
N ALA A 512 9.35 -31.84 6.63
CA ALA A 512 9.66 -32.25 7.99
C ALA A 512 11.11 -31.88 8.41
N ALA A 513 12.08 -32.02 7.50
CA ALA A 513 13.47 -31.66 7.77
C ALA A 513 13.64 -30.15 7.95
N ILE A 514 12.97 -29.35 7.08
CA ILE A 514 12.96 -27.88 7.20
C ILE A 514 12.28 -27.47 8.51
N ALA A 515 11.11 -28.02 8.84
CA ALA A 515 10.42 -27.74 10.09
C ALA A 515 11.29 -28.10 11.32
N ALA A 516 12.04 -29.21 11.26
CA ALA A 516 12.95 -29.61 12.32
C ALA A 516 14.16 -28.69 12.47
N SER A 517 14.60 -27.99 11.42
CA SER A 517 15.72 -27.01 11.42
C SER A 517 15.33 -25.65 12.00
N LEU A 518 14.03 -25.31 11.98
CA LEU A 518 13.51 -24.08 12.56
C LEU A 518 13.53 -24.16 14.09
N GLU A 519 14.03 -23.11 14.74
CA GLU A 519 13.93 -22.91 16.18
C GLU A 519 12.57 -22.31 16.53
N ILE A 520 12.24 -21.20 15.89
CA ILE A 520 10.98 -20.49 16.06
C ILE A 520 10.70 -19.61 14.83
N VAL A 521 9.42 -19.46 14.52
CA VAL A 521 8.93 -18.49 13.53
C VAL A 521 7.91 -17.60 14.22
N THR A 522 8.09 -16.30 14.14
CA THR A 522 7.20 -15.32 14.79
C THR A 522 6.87 -14.17 13.85
N ASN A 523 5.81 -13.41 14.20
CA ASN A 523 5.49 -12.11 13.57
C ASN A 523 5.78 -10.97 14.54
N PRO A 524 6.94 -10.31 14.50
CA PRO A 524 7.22 -9.14 15.34
C PRO A 524 6.23 -7.97 15.12
N VAL A 525 5.65 -7.91 13.92
CA VAL A 525 4.65 -6.93 13.53
C VAL A 525 3.25 -7.55 13.58
N PRO A 526 2.23 -6.85 14.10
CA PRO A 526 0.87 -7.37 14.07
C PRO A 526 0.40 -7.62 12.64
N ALA A 527 -0.33 -8.72 12.42
CA ALA A 527 -0.99 -8.93 11.14
C ALA A 527 -2.20 -7.99 11.04
N SER A 528 -2.22 -7.16 10.02
CA SER A 528 -3.20 -6.09 9.82
C SER A 528 -3.50 -5.85 8.34
N GLY A 529 -4.45 -4.98 8.05
CA GLY A 529 -4.83 -4.62 6.67
C GLY A 529 -5.87 -5.54 6.05
N GLY A 530 -6.26 -6.64 6.73
CA GLY A 530 -7.35 -7.50 6.29
C GLY A 530 -8.69 -6.77 6.36
N ALA A 531 -9.48 -6.85 5.28
CA ALA A 531 -10.79 -6.23 5.18
C ALA A 531 -11.78 -7.12 4.45
N GLU A 532 -13.03 -7.11 4.91
CA GLU A 532 -14.13 -7.78 4.25
C GLU A 532 -14.44 -7.13 2.89
N ALA A 533 -15.13 -7.87 2.02
CA ALA A 533 -15.65 -7.30 0.79
C ALA A 533 -16.53 -6.08 1.09
N GLU A 534 -16.28 -5.00 0.37
CA GLU A 534 -17.00 -3.74 0.55
C GLU A 534 -18.48 -3.89 0.19
N THR A 535 -19.35 -3.42 1.04
CA THR A 535 -20.79 -3.35 0.72
C THR A 535 -21.07 -2.22 -0.27
N VAL A 536 -22.21 -2.26 -0.94
CA VAL A 536 -22.63 -1.19 -1.87
C VAL A 536 -22.72 0.16 -1.15
N ASP A 537 -23.15 0.18 0.11
CA ASP A 537 -23.23 1.42 0.92
C ASP A 537 -21.85 1.97 1.27
N GLN A 538 -20.90 1.09 1.60
CA GLN A 538 -19.51 1.49 1.85
C GLN A 538 -18.86 2.02 0.59
N ALA A 539 -19.05 1.34 -0.56
CA ALA A 539 -18.57 1.79 -1.85
C ALA A 539 -19.14 3.15 -2.25
N ALA A 540 -20.43 3.39 -2.01
CA ALA A 540 -21.07 4.68 -2.23
C ALA A 540 -20.51 5.78 -1.32
N GLY A 541 -20.30 5.47 -0.05
CA GLY A 541 -19.65 6.41 0.89
C GLY A 541 -18.21 6.77 0.48
N ARG A 542 -17.43 5.79 0.03
CA ARG A 542 -16.10 5.99 -0.51
C ARG A 542 -16.12 6.80 -1.80
N ALA A 543 -17.03 6.49 -2.73
CA ALA A 543 -17.19 7.24 -3.96
C ALA A 543 -17.45 8.73 -3.68
N LEU A 544 -18.32 9.04 -2.73
CA LEU A 544 -18.59 10.41 -2.33
C LEU A 544 -17.35 11.10 -1.77
N ALA A 545 -16.58 10.43 -0.91
CA ALA A 545 -15.35 10.96 -0.35
C ALA A 545 -14.26 11.16 -1.44
N GLU A 546 -14.16 10.23 -2.40
CA GLU A 546 -13.23 10.35 -3.53
C GLU A 546 -13.62 11.48 -4.49
N LEU A 547 -14.91 11.68 -4.74
CA LEU A 547 -15.41 12.80 -5.56
C LEU A 547 -15.15 14.18 -4.92
N GLN A 548 -15.02 14.25 -3.60
CA GLN A 548 -14.67 15.47 -2.88
C GLN A 548 -13.17 15.79 -2.92
N LYS A 549 -12.32 14.82 -3.24
CA LYS A 549 -10.88 15.05 -3.38
C LYS A 549 -10.56 15.73 -4.70
N PRO A 550 -9.65 16.71 -4.71
CA PRO A 550 -9.25 17.34 -5.94
C PRO A 550 -8.46 16.36 -6.82
N THR A 551 -9.01 16.02 -7.99
CA THR A 551 -8.28 15.25 -9.02
C THR A 551 -7.50 16.14 -9.98
N ARG A 552 -7.83 17.42 -10.01
CA ARG A 552 -7.19 18.49 -10.79
C ARG A 552 -6.85 19.66 -9.88
N ALA A 553 -5.70 20.28 -10.15
CA ALA A 553 -5.26 21.47 -9.45
C ALA A 553 -5.83 22.71 -10.13
N VAL A 554 -6.85 23.31 -9.53
CA VAL A 554 -7.55 24.51 -10.01
C VAL A 554 -7.32 25.68 -9.04
N THR A 555 -7.57 25.45 -7.77
CA THR A 555 -7.39 26.44 -6.69
C THR A 555 -6.06 26.23 -5.96
N ALA A 556 -5.63 27.22 -5.19
CA ALA A 556 -4.43 27.08 -4.35
C ALA A 556 -4.55 25.90 -3.38
N ALA A 557 -5.74 25.68 -2.80
CA ALA A 557 -6.01 24.56 -1.91
C ALA A 557 -5.90 23.20 -2.62
N ASP A 558 -6.28 23.11 -3.92
CA ASP A 558 -6.10 21.88 -4.68
C ASP A 558 -4.62 21.54 -4.90
N TYR A 559 -3.80 22.56 -5.22
CA TYR A 559 -2.35 22.39 -5.36
C TYR A 559 -1.72 21.93 -4.06
N GLU A 560 -2.15 22.48 -2.93
CA GLU A 560 -1.68 22.10 -1.60
C GLU A 560 -2.05 20.65 -1.28
N ALA A 561 -3.33 20.28 -1.42
CA ALA A 561 -3.82 18.93 -1.17
C ALA A 561 -3.12 17.89 -2.06
N LEU A 562 -2.99 18.16 -3.36
CA LEU A 562 -2.32 17.28 -4.30
C LEU A 562 -0.81 17.18 -4.06
N ALA A 563 -0.15 18.22 -3.57
CA ALA A 563 1.25 18.16 -3.19
C ALA A 563 1.47 17.18 -2.01
N PHE A 564 0.61 17.22 -0.99
CA PHE A 564 0.64 16.24 0.12
C PHE A 564 0.34 14.81 -0.35
N GLU A 565 -0.49 14.62 -1.37
CA GLU A 565 -0.81 13.31 -1.91
C GLU A 565 0.28 12.71 -2.81
N THR A 566 1.38 13.44 -3.06
CA THR A 566 2.47 12.95 -3.92
C THR A 566 3.07 11.65 -3.38
N PRO A 567 2.98 10.53 -4.13
CA PRO A 567 3.47 9.24 -3.65
C PRO A 567 4.98 9.24 -3.37
N GLY A 568 5.37 8.68 -2.23
CA GLY A 568 6.77 8.52 -1.82
C GLY A 568 7.45 9.76 -1.28
N VAL A 569 6.73 10.87 -1.13
CA VAL A 569 7.23 12.13 -0.59
C VAL A 569 6.56 12.42 0.76
N THR A 570 7.34 12.86 1.73
CA THR A 570 6.85 13.23 3.06
C THR A 570 7.03 14.73 3.26
N LEU A 571 5.92 15.46 3.16
CA LEU A 571 5.90 16.91 3.35
C LEU A 571 5.30 17.25 4.71
N ALA A 572 5.94 18.17 5.43
CA ALA A 572 5.37 18.75 6.64
C ALA A 572 4.42 19.89 6.31
N ARG A 573 4.80 20.73 5.34
CA ARG A 573 4.01 21.90 4.97
C ARG A 573 4.10 22.19 3.48
N VAL A 574 3.04 22.78 2.94
CA VAL A 574 2.97 23.25 1.57
C VAL A 574 2.41 24.67 1.58
N GLY A 575 3.01 25.55 0.82
CA GLY A 575 2.48 26.90 0.58
C GLY A 575 2.26 27.11 -0.92
N VAL A 576 1.16 27.71 -1.29
CA VAL A 576 0.85 28.00 -2.70
C VAL A 576 0.71 29.49 -2.93
N ARG A 577 1.40 29.99 -3.97
CA ARG A 577 1.36 31.39 -4.37
C ARG A 577 0.96 31.49 -5.84
N PRO A 578 -0.31 31.83 -6.14
CA PRO A 578 -0.74 32.08 -7.50
C PRO A 578 -0.13 33.39 -8.03
N ASN A 579 0.09 33.45 -9.33
CA ASN A 579 0.65 34.56 -10.05
C ASN A 579 2.05 35.00 -9.58
N LEU A 580 2.79 34.10 -8.95
CA LEU A 580 4.15 34.37 -8.49
C LEU A 580 5.14 33.50 -9.26
N HIS A 581 6.22 34.10 -9.75
CA HIS A 581 7.38 33.36 -10.25
C HIS A 581 8.54 33.49 -9.26
N PRO A 582 9.13 32.39 -8.75
CA PRO A 582 10.13 32.47 -7.67
C PRO A 582 11.40 33.25 -8.05
N GLY A 583 11.77 33.26 -9.32
CA GLY A 583 12.90 34.06 -9.82
C GLY A 583 12.61 35.56 -10.00
N PHE A 584 11.35 35.98 -9.89
CA PHE A 584 10.90 37.36 -10.05
C PHE A 584 9.80 37.68 -9.03
N PRO A 585 10.10 37.64 -7.73
CA PRO A 585 9.07 37.73 -6.68
C PRO A 585 8.35 39.08 -6.60
N CYS A 586 8.92 40.15 -7.19
CA CYS A 586 8.33 41.46 -7.21
C CYS A 586 7.42 41.75 -8.42
N TRP A 587 7.24 40.76 -9.33
CA TRP A 587 6.46 40.93 -10.56
C TRP A 587 5.28 39.97 -10.54
N ASP A 588 4.10 40.50 -10.89
CA ASP A 588 2.93 39.62 -11.11
C ASP A 588 3.15 38.79 -12.39
N ALA A 589 3.05 37.48 -12.26
CA ALA A 589 3.29 36.53 -13.33
C ALA A 589 2.02 35.69 -13.59
N PRO A 590 1.03 36.25 -14.32
CA PRO A 590 -0.25 35.58 -14.56
C PRO A 590 -0.07 34.19 -15.18
N GLY A 591 -0.79 33.20 -14.65
CA GLY A 591 -0.72 31.81 -15.11
C GLY A 591 0.46 31.01 -14.56
N VAL A 592 1.27 31.58 -13.69
CA VAL A 592 2.30 30.86 -12.92
C VAL A 592 1.78 30.60 -11.52
N VAL A 593 1.96 29.36 -11.04
CA VAL A 593 1.66 28.96 -9.66
C VAL A 593 2.95 28.45 -9.04
N THR A 594 3.41 29.11 -7.99
CA THR A 594 4.54 28.66 -7.19
C THR A 594 4.04 27.82 -6.02
N VAL A 595 4.55 26.60 -5.92
CA VAL A 595 4.27 25.66 -4.82
C VAL A 595 5.54 25.53 -3.99
N ILE A 596 5.48 25.98 -2.74
CA ILE A 596 6.60 25.94 -1.78
C ILE A 596 6.41 24.69 -0.94
N ILE A 597 7.39 23.82 -0.91
CA ILE A 597 7.31 22.55 -0.17
C ILE A 597 8.35 22.51 0.95
N LEU A 598 7.94 22.04 2.11
CA LEU A 598 8.78 21.87 3.29
C LEU A 598 8.77 20.41 3.72
N PRO A 599 9.94 19.73 3.77
CA PRO A 599 10.04 18.34 4.19
C PRO A 599 9.83 18.19 5.71
N HIS A 600 9.49 16.97 6.14
CA HIS A 600 9.29 16.66 7.57
C HIS A 600 10.63 16.29 8.24
N LEU A 601 11.60 17.19 8.21
CA LEU A 601 12.87 17.03 8.90
C LEU A 601 12.93 17.96 10.11
N PRO A 602 13.27 17.46 11.30
CA PRO A 602 13.44 18.29 12.50
C PRO A 602 14.80 19.01 12.47
N ALA A 603 15.06 19.75 11.41
CA ALA A 603 16.24 20.59 11.25
C ALA A 603 15.82 22.05 11.35
N GLY A 604 16.73 22.92 11.83
CA GLY A 604 16.46 24.35 11.91
C GLY A 604 16.11 24.96 10.53
N ARG A 605 16.66 24.40 9.45
CA ARG A 605 16.39 24.80 8.06
C ARG A 605 16.03 23.56 7.22
N PRO A 606 14.80 23.03 7.30
CA PRO A 606 14.41 21.88 6.49
C PRO A 606 14.30 22.29 5.01
N GLU A 607 15.16 21.71 4.17
CA GLU A 607 15.18 21.97 2.73
C GLU A 607 14.81 20.69 1.96
N PRO A 608 13.91 20.77 0.95
CA PRO A 608 13.57 19.62 0.13
C PRO A 608 14.71 19.26 -0.82
N SER A 609 14.90 17.95 -1.04
CA SER A 609 15.87 17.48 -2.03
C SER A 609 15.40 17.79 -3.46
N CYS A 610 16.34 17.83 -4.41
CA CYS A 610 16.00 18.01 -5.82
C CYS A 610 15.06 16.92 -6.34
N GLU A 611 15.17 15.70 -5.83
CA GLU A 611 14.30 14.57 -6.18
C GLU A 611 12.90 14.76 -5.64
N THR A 612 12.73 15.23 -4.41
CA THR A 612 11.44 15.58 -3.81
C THR A 612 10.73 16.67 -4.64
N ILE A 613 11.46 17.73 -5.00
CA ILE A 613 10.95 18.80 -5.87
C ILE A 613 10.47 18.23 -7.22
N ARG A 614 11.30 17.40 -7.87
CA ARG A 614 10.95 16.78 -9.17
C ARG A 614 9.73 15.87 -9.07
N GLN A 615 9.59 15.10 -7.98
CA GLN A 615 8.43 14.20 -7.79
C GLN A 615 7.14 15.00 -7.64
N VAL A 616 7.13 16.02 -6.77
CA VAL A 616 5.97 16.89 -6.58
C VAL A 616 5.63 17.64 -7.89
N ALA A 617 6.63 18.19 -8.55
CA ALA A 617 6.44 18.90 -9.82
C ALA A 617 5.86 17.98 -10.91
N ALA A 618 6.37 16.75 -11.05
CA ALA A 618 5.87 15.78 -12.00
C ALA A 618 4.44 15.31 -11.66
N TYR A 619 4.11 15.16 -10.39
CA TYR A 619 2.77 14.77 -9.92
C TYR A 619 1.74 15.87 -10.21
N LEU A 620 2.06 17.12 -9.90
CA LEU A 620 1.21 18.29 -10.13
C LEU A 620 1.08 18.63 -11.62
N ALA A 621 2.16 18.48 -12.41
CA ALA A 621 2.17 18.82 -13.85
C ALA A 621 1.11 18.05 -14.64
N ARG A 622 0.76 16.83 -14.25
CA ARG A 622 -0.28 16.02 -14.88
C ARG A 622 -1.70 16.38 -14.45
N ARG A 623 -1.82 17.13 -13.37
CA ARG A 623 -3.09 17.49 -12.73
C ARG A 623 -3.45 18.97 -12.89
N ARG A 624 -2.53 19.80 -13.39
CA ARG A 624 -2.75 21.24 -13.62
C ARG A 624 -3.75 21.52 -14.74
N ILE A 625 -4.31 22.69 -14.72
CA ILE A 625 -5.09 23.22 -15.85
C ILE A 625 -4.14 23.53 -17.03
N VAL A 626 -4.64 23.32 -18.24
CA VAL A 626 -3.92 23.70 -19.47
C VAL A 626 -3.62 25.20 -19.46
N GLY A 627 -2.38 25.56 -19.78
CA GLY A 627 -1.93 26.97 -19.78
C GLY A 627 -1.34 27.45 -18.44
N THR A 628 -1.49 26.70 -17.34
CA THR A 628 -0.84 27.03 -16.07
C THR A 628 0.59 26.49 -16.02
N ARG A 629 1.54 27.31 -15.64
CA ARG A 629 2.92 26.92 -15.35
C ARG A 629 3.09 26.70 -13.85
N ILE A 630 3.70 25.59 -13.47
CA ILE A 630 3.96 25.27 -12.07
C ILE A 630 5.46 25.35 -11.81
N GLU A 631 5.81 26.08 -10.76
CA GLU A 631 7.15 26.14 -10.21
C GLU A 631 7.13 25.54 -8.79
N VAL A 632 7.81 24.42 -8.57
CA VAL A 632 7.94 23.81 -7.24
C VAL A 632 9.30 24.16 -6.68
N VAL A 633 9.33 24.75 -5.49
CA VAL A 633 10.55 25.23 -4.84
C VAL A 633 10.57 24.87 -3.35
N GLY A 634 11.76 24.86 -2.76
CA GLY A 634 11.92 24.93 -1.31
C GLY A 634 11.80 26.37 -0.82
N PRO A 635 11.62 26.58 0.48
CA PRO A 635 11.66 27.93 1.06
C PRO A 635 13.09 28.50 1.00
N THR A 636 13.19 29.80 0.93
CA THR A 636 14.42 30.53 1.20
C THR A 636 14.40 30.97 2.65
N TYR A 637 15.51 30.90 3.36
CA TYR A 637 15.58 31.28 4.77
C TYR A 637 16.14 32.68 4.91
N ARG A 638 15.41 33.54 5.63
CA ARG A 638 15.81 34.90 5.99
C ARG A 638 16.24 34.92 7.46
N THR A 639 17.48 35.24 7.71
CA THR A 639 17.98 35.36 9.09
C THR A 639 17.44 36.58 9.78
N VAL A 640 16.82 36.39 10.94
CA VAL A 640 16.31 37.47 11.81
C VAL A 640 17.03 37.36 13.15
N ALA A 641 17.85 38.38 13.48
CA ALA A 641 18.51 38.40 14.77
C ALA A 641 17.72 39.26 15.78
N VAL A 642 17.58 38.75 16.99
CA VAL A 642 16.86 39.41 18.08
C VAL A 642 17.89 39.90 19.12
N GLN A 643 17.93 41.23 19.30
CA GLN A 643 18.70 41.87 20.35
C GLN A 643 17.77 42.45 21.40
N ALA A 644 17.80 41.89 22.61
CA ALA A 644 16.89 42.32 23.69
C ALA A 644 17.62 42.52 25.00
N SER A 645 17.21 43.51 25.78
CA SER A 645 17.56 43.69 27.17
C SER A 645 16.33 43.49 28.04
N VAL A 646 16.43 42.54 28.96
CA VAL A 646 15.31 42.16 29.82
C VAL A 646 15.68 42.35 31.30
N ARG A 647 14.70 42.70 32.15
CA ARG A 647 14.84 42.68 33.59
C ARG A 647 14.31 41.36 34.11
N ALA A 648 15.16 40.65 34.85
CA ALA A 648 14.79 39.39 35.50
C ALA A 648 14.00 39.62 36.79
N CYS A 649 13.03 38.76 37.10
CA CYS A 649 12.38 38.71 38.40
C CYS A 649 13.38 38.46 39.53
N GLN A 650 13.04 38.92 40.76
CA GLN A 650 13.92 38.76 41.90
C GLN A 650 14.15 37.26 42.23
N GLY A 651 15.42 36.86 42.28
CA GLY A 651 15.82 35.47 42.57
C GLY A 651 16.06 34.60 41.34
N GLU A 652 15.77 35.09 40.13
CA GLU A 652 16.03 34.38 38.86
C GLU A 652 17.54 34.39 38.50
N ARG A 653 18.04 33.29 37.96
CA ARG A 653 19.42 33.17 37.47
C ARG A 653 19.54 33.71 36.06
N PRO A 654 20.34 34.72 35.74
CA PRO A 654 20.41 35.33 34.43
C PRO A 654 20.78 34.35 33.30
N ALA A 655 21.65 33.38 33.58
CA ALA A 655 22.05 32.37 32.59
C ALA A 655 20.89 31.42 32.21
N ALA A 656 20.14 30.93 33.22
CA ALA A 656 18.97 30.07 32.98
C ALA A 656 17.83 30.80 32.29
N LEU A 657 17.62 32.09 32.65
CA LEU A 657 16.62 32.91 31.94
C LEU A 657 17.01 33.15 30.47
N ARG A 658 18.29 33.41 30.22
CA ARG A 658 18.78 33.56 28.84
C ARG A 658 18.56 32.32 28.00
N GLU A 659 18.90 31.13 28.51
CA GLU A 659 18.66 29.85 27.81
C GLU A 659 17.16 29.65 27.53
N ARG A 660 16.27 29.97 28.49
CA ARG A 660 14.81 29.87 28.31
C ARG A 660 14.28 30.83 27.28
N LEU A 661 14.77 32.07 27.23
CA LEU A 661 14.40 33.06 26.22
C LEU A 661 14.84 32.62 24.83
N ILE A 662 16.06 32.11 24.66
CA ILE A 662 16.55 31.58 23.39
C ILE A 662 15.67 30.40 22.95
N ALA A 663 15.46 29.40 23.80
CA ALA A 663 14.64 28.24 23.47
C ALA A 663 13.19 28.63 23.08
N ARG A 664 12.64 29.68 23.70
CA ARG A 664 11.30 30.18 23.39
C ARG A 664 11.25 30.93 22.06
N LEU A 665 12.30 31.67 21.71
CA LEU A 665 12.45 32.31 20.40
C LEU A 665 12.63 31.26 19.29
N ASP A 666 13.51 30.28 19.51
CA ASP A 666 13.73 29.19 18.57
C ASP A 666 12.43 28.42 18.30
N ALA A 667 11.66 28.09 19.35
CA ALA A 667 10.36 27.44 19.21
C ALA A 667 9.31 28.33 18.51
N PHE A 668 9.36 29.64 18.71
CA PHE A 668 8.41 30.56 18.05
C PHE A 668 8.68 30.72 16.56
N PHE A 669 9.94 30.76 16.16
CA PHE A 669 10.33 30.86 14.76
C PHE A 669 10.45 29.52 14.02
N ASP A 670 10.27 28.41 14.76
CA ASP A 670 10.39 27.09 14.17
C ASP A 670 9.49 26.95 12.90
N PRO A 671 10.07 26.53 11.76
CA PRO A 671 9.33 26.43 10.50
C PRO A 671 8.25 25.33 10.49
N LEU A 672 8.32 24.36 11.41
CA LEU A 672 7.40 23.21 11.45
C LEU A 672 6.32 23.35 12.52
N ILE A 673 6.66 23.84 13.69
CA ILE A 673 5.78 23.85 14.88
C ILE A 673 5.62 25.25 15.51
N GLY A 674 6.35 26.25 15.03
CA GLY A 674 6.32 27.62 15.58
C GLY A 674 5.17 28.46 15.02
N GLY A 675 5.38 29.76 15.06
CA GLY A 675 4.41 30.76 14.63
C GLY A 675 3.29 31.03 15.63
N PRO A 676 2.46 32.06 15.36
CA PRO A 676 1.40 32.48 16.29
C PRO A 676 0.32 31.43 16.52
N GLU A 677 0.09 30.56 15.54
CA GLU A 677 -0.93 29.49 15.57
C GLU A 677 -0.37 28.12 15.91
N GLY A 678 0.97 27.98 16.09
CA GLY A 678 1.61 26.71 16.41
C GLY A 678 1.69 25.70 15.27
N GLY A 679 1.43 26.12 14.03
CA GLY A 679 1.49 25.30 12.81
C GLY A 679 2.73 25.53 11.94
N GLY A 680 3.80 26.08 12.53
CA GLY A 680 5.02 26.56 11.87
C GLY A 680 4.90 28.01 11.41
N TRP A 681 6.03 28.71 11.34
CA TRP A 681 6.06 30.09 10.90
C TRP A 681 5.45 30.21 9.48
N PRO A 682 4.43 31.08 9.25
CA PRO A 682 3.78 31.18 7.95
C PRO A 682 4.73 31.65 6.85
N PHE A 683 4.64 31.06 5.64
CA PHE A 683 5.42 31.51 4.48
C PHE A 683 5.11 32.97 4.15
N GLY A 684 6.14 33.78 4.00
CA GLY A 684 6.00 35.17 3.62
C GLY A 684 5.36 36.09 4.67
N ARG A 685 5.34 35.64 5.93
CA ARG A 685 4.86 36.46 7.04
C ARG A 685 5.98 37.32 7.62
N ASP A 686 5.80 38.62 7.66
CA ASP A 686 6.73 39.55 8.30
C ASP A 686 6.85 39.29 9.80
N VAL A 687 8.03 39.58 10.36
CA VAL A 687 8.28 39.49 11.78
C VAL A 687 7.95 40.84 12.45
N TYR A 688 6.91 40.82 13.27
CA TYR A 688 6.47 41.99 13.98
C TYR A 688 7.17 42.12 15.34
N ARG A 689 7.79 43.28 15.54
CA ARG A 689 8.48 43.61 16.79
C ARG A 689 7.57 43.46 18.04
N SER A 690 6.29 43.82 17.88
CA SER A 690 5.30 43.68 18.96
C SER A 690 5.06 42.24 19.41
N GLU A 691 5.05 41.28 18.48
CA GLU A 691 4.85 39.89 18.78
C GLU A 691 6.06 39.31 19.52
N VAL A 692 7.27 39.65 19.08
CA VAL A 692 8.50 39.22 19.74
C VAL A 692 8.60 39.88 21.14
N LEU A 693 8.19 41.15 21.28
CA LEU A 693 8.12 41.82 22.57
C LEU A 693 7.19 41.11 23.54
N GLN A 694 5.99 40.76 23.09
CA GLN A 694 5.01 40.01 23.87
C GLN A 694 5.55 38.64 24.29
N LEU A 695 6.15 37.91 23.35
CA LEU A 695 6.74 36.59 23.61
C LEU A 695 7.80 36.64 24.72
N LEU A 696 8.68 37.66 24.68
CA LEU A 696 9.72 37.84 25.67
C LEU A 696 9.15 38.25 27.01
N ASP A 697 8.20 39.18 27.05
CA ASP A 697 7.57 39.72 28.26
C ASP A 697 6.75 38.66 29.01
N GLU A 698 6.06 37.77 28.28
CA GLU A 698 5.31 36.64 28.83
C GLU A 698 6.19 35.46 29.25
N THR A 699 7.52 35.52 29.06
CA THR A 699 8.40 34.43 29.42
C THR A 699 8.57 34.36 30.96
N PRO A 700 8.31 33.20 31.60
CA PRO A 700 8.45 33.07 33.03
C PRO A 700 9.86 33.45 33.51
N GLY A 701 9.95 34.38 34.50
CA GLY A 701 11.20 34.89 35.02
C GLY A 701 11.59 36.26 34.44
N VAL A 702 10.87 36.77 33.46
CA VAL A 702 10.99 38.16 32.99
C VAL A 702 10.06 39.05 33.82
N GLU A 703 10.58 40.16 34.34
CA GLU A 703 9.78 41.20 35.01
C GLU A 703 9.24 42.17 33.93
N HIS A 704 10.08 42.62 33.01
CA HIS A 704 9.73 43.39 31.85
C HIS A 704 10.89 43.46 30.82
N VAL A 705 10.56 43.80 29.57
CA VAL A 705 11.53 44.02 28.49
C VAL A 705 11.93 45.49 28.47
N ILE A 706 13.21 45.79 28.61
CA ILE A 706 13.77 47.17 28.65
C ILE A 706 13.94 47.69 27.22
N SER A 707 14.51 46.88 26.34
CA SER A 707 14.70 47.20 24.92
C SER A 707 14.62 45.98 24.05
N LEU A 708 14.13 46.13 22.84
CA LEU A 708 14.08 45.11 21.81
C LEU A 708 14.41 45.75 20.46
N GLU A 709 15.32 45.13 19.73
CA GLU A 709 15.65 45.49 18.37
C GLU A 709 15.68 44.22 17.52
N LEU A 710 15.03 44.24 16.38
CA LEU A 710 15.08 43.16 15.38
C LEU A 710 16.05 43.61 14.29
N LEU A 711 17.01 42.75 13.97
CA LEU A 711 18.01 42.98 12.96
C LEU A 711 17.67 42.13 11.72
N GLY A 712 17.43 42.80 10.61
CA GLY A 712 17.05 42.22 9.32
C GLY A 712 16.71 43.34 8.32
N ASP A 713 16.06 43.01 7.21
CA ASP A 713 15.59 44.02 6.26
C ASP A 713 14.28 44.66 6.73
N ASP A 714 14.31 45.93 7.03
CA ASP A 714 13.12 46.70 7.49
C ASP A 714 12.03 46.72 6.44
N CYS A 715 10.78 46.50 6.85
CA CYS A 715 9.58 46.61 5.98
C CYS A 715 9.34 48.06 5.53
N GLU A 716 9.46 48.99 6.48
CA GLU A 716 9.41 50.41 6.26
C GLU A 716 10.49 51.06 7.12
N PRO A 717 11.15 52.11 6.63
CA PRO A 717 12.21 52.76 7.39
C PRO A 717 11.73 53.19 8.80
N GLY A 718 12.33 52.61 9.84
CA GLY A 718 12.06 52.94 11.23
C GLY A 718 10.85 52.25 11.87
N CYS A 719 10.19 51.29 11.21
CA CYS A 719 9.10 50.51 11.82
C CYS A 719 9.60 49.42 12.79
N GLY A 720 10.86 48.97 12.62
CA GLY A 720 11.48 47.94 13.43
C GLY A 720 10.89 46.52 13.25
N ASN A 721 10.11 46.31 12.18
CA ASN A 721 9.63 45.02 11.73
C ASN A 721 10.53 44.49 10.62
N VAL A 722 10.67 43.18 10.49
CA VAL A 722 11.49 42.56 9.42
C VAL A 722 10.59 41.97 8.36
N CYS A 723 10.86 42.38 7.10
CA CYS A 723 10.14 41.89 5.92
C CYS A 723 10.60 40.48 5.51
N ILE A 724 9.64 39.67 5.23
CA ILE A 724 9.83 38.30 4.75
C ILE A 724 9.17 38.14 3.37
N GLY A 725 9.95 37.76 2.37
CA GLY A 725 9.45 37.57 1.00
C GLY A 725 8.47 36.40 0.88
N PRO A 726 7.64 36.40 -0.19
CA PRO A 726 6.49 35.46 -0.31
C PRO A 726 6.85 33.98 -0.34
N VAL A 727 8.12 33.64 -0.61
CA VAL A 727 8.66 32.26 -0.61
C VAL A 727 9.65 32.04 0.53
N GLU A 728 9.77 32.99 1.44
CA GLU A 728 10.74 32.97 2.52
C GLU A 728 10.12 32.50 3.84
N LEU A 729 10.99 31.93 4.67
CA LEU A 729 10.78 31.60 6.08
C LEU A 729 11.83 32.30 6.94
N VAL A 730 11.55 32.44 8.22
CA VAL A 730 12.48 32.97 9.21
C VAL A 730 13.46 31.87 9.64
N ASP A 731 14.72 32.30 9.90
CA ASP A 731 15.77 31.49 10.48
C ASP A 731 16.49 32.27 11.61
#